data_f29de8f2cda3b3d4663d4541f80eb28c
#
_entry.id   f29de8f2cda3b3d4663d4541f80eb28c
#
_cell.length_a   1.000
_cell.length_b   1.000
_cell.length_c   1.000
_cell.angle_alpha   90.00
_cell.angle_beta   90.00
_cell.angle_gamma   90.00
#
_symmetry.space_group_name_H-M   'P 1'
#
loop_
_entity.id
_entity.type
_entity.pdbx_description
1 polymer ?
#
loop_
_entity_poly.entity_id
_entity_poly.type
_entity_poly.pdbx_seq_one_letter_code
_entity_poly.pdbx_strand_id
1 'polypeptide(L)'
;MKQFFEMKKKHPDAIMLYRVGDFYETFSTDAVTASEILGITLTKRANGPGQHIELAGFPHHALDTYLPKLVRAGKRVAICEQLEDPKLTKKLVKRGITELVTPGVAINGNMLDYRENNFLGAVHFGKNACGVAFLDISTGEFLTAEGTIDYIDKLLANFSPKEVLVERSCKKRFDQSFTAKYLTFELDDWMMTGEAAHDRLLKQFETKNLKGFGVDKMHNAIVASGAILFYLDLTQHTQISHITSLSRIEEEKFVRLDRFTVRNLELVEPMCEDGKSLLNVIDRTVCPMGARLLRRWTLFPLKSVKQINDRLDVVEHFFKDREGRELIQRQLELVGDMERLVSKVAVGRISPREMVQMKNALNAVAPIKAYCEDADNAVLRSFGEQLNACASIRDRIERELNPDAPNATNRGNVIRTGVNDELDSLREISYSGKDYLLKIQQRESELTGIPSLKVAYNNVFGYYIEVRNTHKDKVPPEWIRKQTLVNAERYVTQELKEYEEKILGAEEKILSLETRLFNDLVAAVATYIPAIQLNASLVARLDCLMSFTRVSIENRYNRPDVNESLDIDIVEGRHPVIEKQLPPGESYIANNVTLGNESQQIMMITGPNMAGKSALLRQTALIVLMAQIGCFVPADAAKIGIVDKIFTRVGASDNISLGESTFMVEMNEAASILNNLSERSLVLFDELGRGTSTYDGISIAWSIVEYIHENPRFHAKTLFATHYHELNEMAKTFKRIANFNVSVREIDGKVVFLRKLVEGGSEHSFGIHVAKLAGLPPAIVTRANEVLHHLESANSKDAAAQCLSEMDEDSGKGVQLSFFQLDDPVLSQVRDEILNTDINNLTPMAALNKLNDIKAIIKSEILHIFVLHGKLN
;
A
#
# COMPACT_ATOMS: atom_id res chain seq x y z
N MET A 1 -10.46 39.85 -6.72
CA MET A 1 -9.92 39.73 -5.34
C MET A 1 -11.03 39.46 -4.31
N LYS A 2 -12.06 40.31 -4.18
CA LYS A 2 -13.13 40.12 -3.17
C LYS A 2 -13.79 38.76 -3.22
N GLN A 3 -14.21 38.28 -4.43
CA GLN A 3 -14.77 36.93 -4.62
C GLN A 3 -13.78 35.81 -4.23
N PHE A 4 -12.48 35.96 -4.52
CA PHE A 4 -11.45 35.01 -4.12
C PHE A 4 -11.37 34.90 -2.60
N PHE A 5 -11.24 35.99 -1.87
CA PHE A 5 -11.12 35.95 -0.41
C PHE A 5 -12.41 35.45 0.27
N GLU A 6 -13.60 35.73 -0.28
CA GLU A 6 -14.86 35.21 0.24
C GLU A 6 -14.92 33.67 0.12
N MET A 7 -14.42 33.10 -0.99
CA MET A 7 -14.33 31.65 -1.18
C MET A 7 -13.20 31.03 -0.34
N LYS A 8 -12.04 31.68 -0.27
CA LYS A 8 -10.93 31.24 0.58
C LYS A 8 -11.29 31.16 2.06
N LYS A 9 -12.14 32.04 2.57
CA LYS A 9 -12.63 31.96 3.95
C LYS A 9 -13.44 30.70 4.25
N LYS A 10 -14.08 30.10 3.24
CA LYS A 10 -14.83 28.84 3.40
C LYS A 10 -13.91 27.61 3.41
N HIS A 11 -12.76 27.69 2.75
CA HIS A 11 -11.78 26.62 2.64
C HIS A 11 -10.36 27.15 2.92
N PRO A 12 -10.08 27.55 4.18
CA PRO A 12 -8.82 28.21 4.54
C PRO A 12 -7.61 27.32 4.38
N ASP A 13 -7.79 26.01 4.47
CA ASP A 13 -6.80 24.95 4.40
C ASP A 13 -6.49 24.47 2.95
N ALA A 14 -7.30 24.86 1.96
CA ALA A 14 -7.13 24.43 0.57
C ALA A 14 -6.43 25.50 -0.27
N ILE A 15 -5.48 25.10 -1.12
CA ILE A 15 -4.93 25.97 -2.16
C ILE A 15 -6.02 26.24 -3.19
N MET A 16 -6.34 27.51 -3.42
CA MET A 16 -7.40 27.88 -4.34
C MET A 16 -6.86 28.17 -5.73
N LEU A 17 -7.20 27.33 -6.71
CA LEU A 17 -6.97 27.57 -8.13
C LEU A 17 -8.15 28.34 -8.72
N TYR A 18 -7.99 29.64 -8.89
CA TYR A 18 -9.04 30.55 -9.27
C TYR A 18 -8.98 30.90 -10.76
N ARG A 19 -10.02 30.54 -11.52
CA ARG A 19 -10.06 30.78 -12.97
C ARG A 19 -10.15 32.25 -13.32
N VAL A 20 -9.15 32.76 -14.03
CA VAL A 20 -9.10 34.12 -14.57
C VAL A 20 -8.76 34.06 -16.05
N GLY A 21 -9.78 34.19 -16.91
CA GLY A 21 -9.60 33.99 -18.34
C GLY A 21 -9.06 32.60 -18.69
N ASP A 22 -7.92 32.55 -19.34
CA ASP A 22 -7.26 31.30 -19.74
C ASP A 22 -6.27 30.76 -18.71
N PHE A 23 -6.24 31.31 -17.48
CA PHE A 23 -5.32 30.90 -16.42
C PHE A 23 -6.07 30.46 -15.16
N TYR A 24 -5.46 29.51 -14.43
CA TYR A 24 -5.70 29.38 -13.01
C TYR A 24 -4.67 30.20 -12.25
N GLU A 25 -5.16 31.16 -11.46
CA GLU A 25 -4.34 32.02 -10.62
C GLU A 25 -4.56 31.68 -9.15
N THR A 26 -3.53 31.75 -8.37
CA THR A 26 -3.57 31.61 -6.90
C THR A 26 -2.85 32.80 -6.27
N PHE A 27 -3.25 33.20 -5.05
CA PHE A 27 -2.83 34.45 -4.44
C PHE A 27 -2.36 34.27 -3.00
N SER A 28 -1.56 35.23 -2.51
CA SER A 28 -1.06 35.29 -1.13
C SER A 28 -0.26 34.04 -0.76
N THR A 29 -0.45 33.46 0.43
CA THR A 29 0.25 32.25 0.90
C THR A 29 0.06 31.04 -0.03
N ASP A 30 -1.09 30.92 -0.68
CA ASP A 30 -1.34 29.85 -1.65
C ASP A 30 -0.42 29.97 -2.86
N ALA A 31 -0.14 31.22 -3.30
CA ALA A 31 0.76 31.45 -4.44
C ALA A 31 2.21 31.06 -4.11
N VAL A 32 2.67 31.35 -2.89
CA VAL A 32 4.01 30.98 -2.43
C VAL A 32 4.13 29.44 -2.41
N THR A 33 3.20 28.76 -1.73
CA THR A 33 3.19 27.29 -1.63
C THR A 33 3.08 26.63 -3.00
N ALA A 34 2.20 27.14 -3.86
CA ALA A 34 2.03 26.59 -5.22
C ALA A 34 3.29 26.81 -6.07
N SER A 35 3.93 27.97 -5.98
CA SER A 35 5.19 28.27 -6.69
C SER A 35 6.30 27.30 -6.29
N GLU A 36 6.46 27.05 -5.00
CA GLU A 36 7.47 26.12 -4.47
C GLU A 36 7.26 24.68 -4.95
N ILE A 37 6.01 24.18 -4.84
CA ILE A 37 5.70 22.78 -5.21
C ILE A 37 5.73 22.57 -6.72
N LEU A 38 5.22 23.53 -7.50
CA LEU A 38 5.07 23.40 -8.95
C LEU A 38 6.31 23.81 -9.73
N GLY A 39 7.21 24.58 -9.11
CA GLY A 39 8.37 25.17 -9.80
C GLY A 39 7.97 26.29 -10.80
N ILE A 40 6.86 27.00 -10.55
CA ILE A 40 6.37 28.10 -11.39
C ILE A 40 6.77 29.47 -10.82
N THR A 41 6.83 30.49 -11.67
CA THR A 41 7.26 31.83 -11.27
C THR A 41 6.28 32.48 -10.30
N LEU A 42 6.79 32.91 -9.14
CA LEU A 42 6.08 33.76 -8.20
C LEU A 42 6.18 35.22 -8.63
N THR A 43 5.05 35.87 -8.85
CA THR A 43 4.94 37.26 -9.26
C THR A 43 4.13 38.05 -8.23
N LYS A 44 3.95 39.35 -8.47
CA LYS A 44 3.15 40.23 -7.61
C LYS A 44 2.08 40.94 -8.43
N ARG A 45 0.89 41.06 -7.89
CA ARG A 45 -0.24 41.79 -8.45
C ARG A 45 -0.61 42.97 -7.58
N ALA A 46 -0.83 44.13 -8.17
CA ALA A 46 -1.28 45.31 -7.46
C ALA A 46 -2.72 45.08 -6.93
N ASN A 47 -2.95 45.39 -5.66
CA ASN A 47 -4.25 45.24 -4.97
C ASN A 47 -4.63 46.56 -4.26
N GLY A 48 -4.55 47.68 -4.97
CA GLY A 48 -4.78 49.01 -4.48
C GLY A 48 -3.53 49.88 -4.39
N PRO A 49 -3.62 51.17 -4.02
CA PRO A 49 -2.46 52.07 -3.96
C PRO A 49 -1.41 51.56 -2.98
N GLY A 50 -0.24 51.15 -3.50
CA GLY A 50 0.91 50.72 -2.70
C GLY A 50 0.85 49.33 -2.11
N GLN A 51 -0.22 48.55 -2.36
CA GLN A 51 -0.34 47.16 -1.89
C GLN A 51 -0.10 46.19 -3.04
N HIS A 52 0.74 45.19 -2.79
CA HIS A 52 0.99 44.08 -3.68
C HIS A 52 0.64 42.76 -3.00
N ILE A 53 0.09 41.79 -3.76
CA ILE A 53 -0.22 40.45 -3.31
C ILE A 53 0.58 39.47 -4.20
N GLU A 54 1.17 38.46 -3.62
CA GLU A 54 1.83 37.35 -4.32
C GLU A 54 0.84 36.67 -5.25
N LEU A 55 1.30 36.34 -6.45
CA LEU A 55 0.55 35.69 -7.52
C LEU A 55 1.40 34.60 -8.15
N ALA A 56 0.83 33.44 -8.28
CA ALA A 56 1.35 32.38 -9.15
C ALA A 56 0.21 31.82 -9.99
N GLY A 57 0.49 31.32 -11.17
CA GLY A 57 -0.55 30.78 -12.04
C GLY A 57 0.00 30.02 -13.22
N PHE A 58 -0.87 29.26 -13.84
CA PHE A 58 -0.57 28.45 -15.03
C PHE A 58 -1.79 28.42 -15.98
N PRO A 59 -1.58 28.13 -17.28
CA PRO A 59 -2.66 28.04 -18.25
C PRO A 59 -3.68 26.96 -17.85
N HIS A 60 -4.97 27.25 -18.00
CA HIS A 60 -6.04 26.33 -17.53
C HIS A 60 -5.98 24.94 -18.17
N HIS A 61 -5.57 24.86 -19.43
CA HIS A 61 -5.41 23.57 -20.11
C HIS A 61 -4.29 22.69 -19.54
N ALA A 62 -3.43 23.25 -18.67
CA ALA A 62 -2.36 22.53 -18.00
C ALA A 62 -2.76 22.02 -16.60
N LEU A 63 -4.05 22.12 -16.23
CA LEU A 63 -4.55 21.66 -14.94
C LEU A 63 -4.15 20.21 -14.66
N ASP A 64 -4.34 19.31 -15.64
CA ASP A 64 -4.00 17.88 -15.51
C ASP A 64 -2.50 17.61 -15.27
N THR A 65 -1.63 18.59 -15.53
CA THR A 65 -0.19 18.48 -15.29
C THR A 65 0.19 19.00 -13.90
N TYR A 66 -0.43 20.08 -13.45
CA TYR A 66 -0.05 20.77 -12.22
C TYR A 66 -0.84 20.33 -10.98
N LEU A 67 -2.15 20.05 -11.12
CA LEU A 67 -2.98 19.58 -10.03
C LEU A 67 -2.45 18.31 -9.35
N PRO A 68 -2.00 17.26 -10.09
CA PRO A 68 -1.43 16.07 -9.48
C PRO A 68 -0.21 16.34 -8.60
N LYS A 69 0.62 17.32 -8.94
CA LYS A 69 1.81 17.67 -8.14
C LYS A 69 1.43 18.26 -6.78
N LEU A 70 0.40 19.12 -6.74
CA LEU A 70 -0.11 19.70 -5.49
C LEU A 70 -0.73 18.62 -4.59
N VAL A 71 -1.57 17.76 -5.16
CA VAL A 71 -2.26 16.70 -4.42
C VAL A 71 -1.26 15.66 -3.90
N ARG A 72 -0.27 15.24 -4.69
CA ARG A 72 0.80 14.33 -4.25
C ARG A 72 1.69 14.94 -3.15
N ALA A 73 1.83 16.27 -3.13
CA ALA A 73 2.49 16.98 -2.02
C ALA A 73 1.59 17.09 -0.76
N GLY A 74 0.49 16.36 -0.70
CA GLY A 74 -0.43 16.33 0.44
C GLY A 74 -1.30 17.59 0.58
N LYS A 75 -1.44 18.40 -0.49
CA LYS A 75 -2.24 19.63 -0.43
C LYS A 75 -3.67 19.39 -0.89
N ARG A 76 -4.61 20.02 -0.20
CA ARG A 76 -6.00 20.13 -0.63
C ARG A 76 -6.10 21.27 -1.63
N VAL A 77 -6.83 21.09 -2.72
CA VAL A 77 -6.91 22.06 -3.82
C VAL A 77 -8.37 22.32 -4.18
N ALA A 78 -8.81 23.58 -4.04
CA ALA A 78 -10.13 24.03 -4.44
C ALA A 78 -10.07 24.55 -5.89
N ILE A 79 -10.79 23.91 -6.79
CA ILE A 79 -10.91 24.34 -8.20
C ILE A 79 -12.10 25.29 -8.29
N CYS A 80 -11.83 26.52 -8.70
CA CYS A 80 -12.83 27.56 -8.83
C CYS A 80 -13.02 27.95 -10.29
N GLU A 81 -14.19 27.62 -10.85
CA GLU A 81 -14.55 27.84 -12.25
C GLU A 81 -15.51 29.03 -12.44
N GLN A 82 -15.56 29.50 -13.70
CA GLN A 82 -16.55 30.47 -14.14
C GLN A 82 -17.89 29.76 -14.34
N LEU A 83 -18.92 30.20 -13.62
CA LEU A 83 -20.26 29.60 -13.70
C LEU A 83 -21.13 30.22 -14.78
N GLU A 84 -20.65 31.27 -15.43
CA GLU A 84 -21.35 32.01 -16.48
C GLU A 84 -20.43 32.24 -17.67
N ASP A 85 -20.98 32.26 -18.88
CA ASP A 85 -20.20 32.57 -20.09
C ASP A 85 -19.77 34.06 -20.05
N PRO A 86 -18.47 34.36 -20.11
CA PRO A 86 -17.96 35.74 -20.13
C PRO A 86 -18.49 36.56 -21.29
N LYS A 87 -18.85 35.94 -22.40
CA LYS A 87 -19.38 36.61 -23.61
C LYS A 87 -20.81 37.09 -23.43
N LEU A 88 -21.59 36.46 -22.56
CA LEU A 88 -22.99 36.77 -22.30
C LEU A 88 -23.20 37.73 -21.12
N THR A 89 -22.19 38.00 -20.30
CA THR A 89 -22.33 38.80 -19.10
C THR A 89 -21.56 40.11 -19.19
N LYS A 90 -22.28 41.25 -19.05
CA LYS A 90 -21.71 42.61 -18.96
C LYS A 90 -21.16 42.93 -17.55
N LYS A 91 -21.43 42.09 -16.57
CA LYS A 91 -21.00 42.23 -15.16
C LYS A 91 -19.79 41.34 -14.87
N LEU A 92 -19.26 41.44 -13.66
CA LEU A 92 -18.20 40.51 -13.21
C LEU A 92 -18.74 39.06 -13.22
N VAL A 93 -18.10 38.20 -14.00
CA VAL A 93 -18.46 36.77 -14.14
C VAL A 93 -18.52 36.10 -12.76
N LYS A 94 -19.65 35.45 -12.48
CA LYS A 94 -19.83 34.70 -11.24
C LYS A 94 -18.94 33.44 -11.28
N ARG A 95 -18.25 33.17 -10.18
CA ARG A 95 -17.37 32.00 -9.99
C ARG A 95 -17.81 31.22 -8.79
N GLY A 96 -17.54 29.93 -8.80
CA GLY A 96 -17.82 29.03 -7.68
C GLY A 96 -16.81 27.89 -7.64
N ILE A 97 -16.68 27.29 -6.45
CA ILE A 97 -15.89 26.07 -6.30
C ILE A 97 -16.71 24.93 -6.90
N THR A 98 -16.14 24.31 -7.93
CA THR A 98 -16.76 23.17 -8.61
C THR A 98 -16.29 21.82 -8.04
N GLU A 99 -15.10 21.79 -7.46
CA GLU A 99 -14.52 20.60 -6.90
C GLU A 99 -13.47 20.97 -5.83
N LEU A 100 -13.42 20.21 -4.75
CA LEU A 100 -12.34 20.22 -3.78
C LEU A 100 -11.58 18.90 -3.87
N VAL A 101 -10.41 18.92 -4.50
CA VAL A 101 -9.57 17.74 -4.68
C VAL A 101 -8.64 17.60 -3.49
N THR A 102 -8.65 16.43 -2.86
CA THR A 102 -7.77 16.09 -1.74
C THR A 102 -7.06 14.76 -2.01
N PRO A 103 -5.99 14.42 -1.29
CA PRO A 103 -5.31 13.15 -1.48
C PRO A 103 -6.22 11.94 -1.38
N GLY A 104 -7.23 11.95 -0.50
CA GLY A 104 -8.15 10.84 -0.27
C GLY A 104 -9.29 10.71 -1.29
N VAL A 105 -9.62 11.79 -2.04
CA VAL A 105 -10.76 11.79 -2.98
C VAL A 105 -10.36 12.07 -4.43
N ALA A 106 -9.14 11.74 -4.81
CA ALA A 106 -8.67 11.87 -6.18
C ALA A 106 -9.30 10.80 -7.10
N ILE A 107 -9.89 11.23 -8.23
CA ILE A 107 -10.49 10.34 -9.26
C ILE A 107 -9.66 10.35 -10.55
N ASN A 108 -8.93 11.42 -10.82
CA ASN A 108 -8.17 11.56 -12.06
C ASN A 108 -7.00 10.57 -12.09
N GLY A 109 -6.91 9.75 -13.14
CA GLY A 109 -5.88 8.72 -13.31
C GLY A 109 -4.45 9.23 -13.22
N ASN A 110 -4.18 10.49 -13.59
CA ASN A 110 -2.85 11.10 -13.48
C ASN A 110 -2.40 11.34 -12.02
N MET A 111 -3.32 11.29 -11.06
CA MET A 111 -3.04 11.46 -9.62
C MET A 111 -2.82 10.13 -8.91
N LEU A 112 -3.33 9.05 -9.47
CA LEU A 112 -3.42 7.74 -8.87
C LEU A 112 -2.30 6.83 -9.36
N ASP A 113 -1.79 5.96 -8.48
CA ASP A 113 -1.08 4.78 -8.91
C ASP A 113 -2.10 3.76 -9.44
N TYR A 114 -1.82 3.18 -10.60
CA TYR A 114 -2.73 2.22 -11.21
C TYR A 114 -2.76 0.85 -10.49
N ARG A 115 -1.68 0.51 -9.77
CA ARG A 115 -1.55 -0.75 -9.01
C ARG A 115 -1.98 -0.64 -7.56
N GLU A 116 -2.28 0.55 -7.06
CA GLU A 116 -2.66 0.79 -5.67
C GLU A 116 -4.06 1.39 -5.55
N ASN A 117 -4.73 1.07 -4.46
CA ASN A 117 -5.94 1.76 -4.06
C ASN A 117 -5.62 3.14 -3.47
N ASN A 118 -6.57 4.07 -3.62
CA ASN A 118 -6.47 5.41 -3.05
C ASN A 118 -7.53 5.59 -1.95
N PHE A 119 -7.27 5.02 -0.79
CA PHE A 119 -8.25 5.04 0.29
C PHE A 119 -8.33 6.38 1.02
N LEU A 120 -9.55 6.86 1.19
CA LEU A 120 -9.96 7.81 2.22
C LEU A 120 -10.39 6.99 3.45
N GLY A 121 -9.81 7.25 4.60
CA GLY A 121 -10.16 6.62 5.87
C GLY A 121 -11.06 7.52 6.73
N ALA A 122 -11.85 6.94 7.64
CA ALA A 122 -12.50 7.65 8.73
C ALA A 122 -12.46 6.82 10.00
N VAL A 123 -12.21 7.45 11.14
CA VAL A 123 -12.16 6.78 12.44
C VAL A 123 -13.12 7.45 13.42
N HIS A 124 -13.96 6.65 14.06
CA HIS A 124 -14.85 7.11 15.14
C HIS A 124 -14.53 6.36 16.45
N PHE A 125 -14.37 7.13 17.54
CA PHE A 125 -14.09 6.60 18.87
C PHE A 125 -15.36 6.43 19.68
N GLY A 126 -15.87 5.20 19.76
CA GLY A 126 -16.95 4.86 20.68
C GLY A 126 -16.49 4.68 22.14
N LYS A 127 -17.41 4.29 23.02
CA LYS A 127 -17.12 4.05 24.45
C LYS A 127 -16.22 2.83 24.67
N ASN A 128 -16.52 1.71 24.03
CA ASN A 128 -15.85 0.42 24.23
C ASN A 128 -15.12 -0.10 22.98
N ALA A 129 -15.43 0.45 21.83
CA ALA A 129 -14.86 0.03 20.55
C ALA A 129 -14.70 1.25 19.64
N CYS A 130 -13.83 1.15 18.65
CA CYS A 130 -13.64 2.13 17.59
C CYS A 130 -14.21 1.58 16.28
N GLY A 131 -14.79 2.47 15.47
CA GLY A 131 -15.20 2.17 14.10
C GLY A 131 -14.22 2.77 13.10
N VAL A 132 -13.99 2.06 12.00
CA VAL A 132 -13.21 2.57 10.87
C VAL A 132 -13.94 2.29 9.57
N ALA A 133 -13.79 3.18 8.62
CA ALA A 133 -14.24 2.98 7.26
C ALA A 133 -13.16 3.40 6.26
N PHE A 134 -13.11 2.74 5.11
CA PHE A 134 -12.19 3.01 4.01
C PHE A 134 -12.98 3.07 2.71
N LEU A 135 -12.81 4.12 1.94
CA LEU A 135 -13.41 4.29 0.62
C LEU A 135 -12.34 4.62 -0.41
N ASP A 136 -12.27 3.85 -1.48
CA ASP A 136 -11.59 4.24 -2.70
C ASP A 136 -12.63 4.76 -3.70
N ILE A 137 -12.76 6.07 -3.81
CA ILE A 137 -13.74 6.72 -4.70
C ILE A 137 -13.46 6.39 -6.19
N SER A 138 -12.20 6.08 -6.53
CA SER A 138 -11.83 5.77 -7.92
C SER A 138 -12.29 4.39 -8.39
N THR A 139 -12.58 3.47 -7.46
CA THR A 139 -13.04 2.11 -7.74
C THR A 139 -14.46 1.85 -7.22
N GLY A 140 -14.92 2.64 -6.25
CA GLY A 140 -16.19 2.44 -5.55
C GLY A 140 -16.10 1.40 -4.43
N GLU A 141 -14.89 0.93 -4.08
CA GLU A 141 -14.70 -0.02 -2.98
C GLU A 141 -14.90 0.68 -1.63
N PHE A 142 -15.88 0.22 -0.86
CA PHE A 142 -16.25 0.78 0.43
C PHE A 142 -16.24 -0.31 1.50
N LEU A 143 -15.33 -0.18 2.47
CA LEU A 143 -15.06 -1.18 3.51
C LEU A 143 -15.26 -0.55 4.88
N THR A 144 -15.69 -1.37 5.86
CA THR A 144 -15.83 -0.89 7.24
C THR A 144 -15.55 -2.00 8.25
N ALA A 145 -15.10 -1.60 9.44
CA ALA A 145 -14.86 -2.51 10.56
C ALA A 145 -15.12 -1.81 11.90
N GLU A 146 -15.37 -2.61 12.93
CA GLU A 146 -15.47 -2.16 14.31
C GLU A 146 -14.70 -3.11 15.22
N GLY A 147 -13.92 -2.57 16.16
CA GLY A 147 -13.12 -3.37 17.06
C GLY A 147 -12.30 -2.54 18.05
N THR A 148 -11.27 -3.16 18.61
CA THR A 148 -10.34 -2.49 19.54
C THR A 148 -9.45 -1.47 18.79
N ILE A 149 -8.84 -0.55 19.53
CA ILE A 149 -7.88 0.43 18.97
C ILE A 149 -6.75 -0.29 18.23
N ASP A 150 -6.21 -1.36 18.81
CA ASP A 150 -5.14 -2.15 18.20
C ASP A 150 -5.55 -2.80 16.88
N TYR A 151 -6.81 -3.24 16.77
CA TYR A 151 -7.33 -3.78 15.52
C TYR A 151 -7.48 -2.68 14.46
N ILE A 152 -7.98 -1.51 14.86
CA ILE A 152 -8.11 -0.36 13.94
C ILE A 152 -6.74 0.14 13.50
N ASP A 153 -5.73 0.20 14.39
CA ASP A 153 -4.34 0.57 14.02
C ASP A 153 -3.78 -0.35 12.93
N LYS A 154 -4.01 -1.66 13.06
CA LYS A 154 -3.61 -2.64 12.03
C LYS A 154 -4.29 -2.41 10.70
N LEU A 155 -5.61 -2.15 10.71
CA LEU A 155 -6.34 -1.86 9.48
C LEU A 155 -5.83 -0.57 8.82
N LEU A 156 -5.62 0.50 9.60
CA LEU A 156 -5.05 1.74 9.09
C LEU A 156 -3.66 1.53 8.47
N ALA A 157 -2.81 0.72 9.12
CA ALA A 157 -1.48 0.40 8.59
C ALA A 157 -1.55 -0.40 7.28
N ASN A 158 -2.45 -1.40 7.20
CA ASN A 158 -2.59 -2.28 6.03
C ASN A 158 -3.25 -1.59 4.83
N PHE A 159 -4.28 -0.77 5.06
CA PHE A 159 -4.95 -0.01 4.00
C PHE A 159 -4.21 1.28 3.63
N SER A 160 -3.35 1.80 4.50
CA SER A 160 -2.52 3.00 4.29
C SER A 160 -3.31 4.15 3.65
N PRO A 161 -4.41 4.63 4.28
CA PRO A 161 -5.25 5.67 3.70
C PRO A 161 -4.44 6.95 3.46
N LYS A 162 -4.68 7.58 2.32
CA LYS A 162 -3.98 8.83 1.93
C LYS A 162 -4.47 10.04 2.75
N GLU A 163 -5.65 9.95 3.33
CA GLU A 163 -6.26 10.95 4.20
C GLU A 163 -7.18 10.24 5.20
N VAL A 164 -7.23 10.70 6.46
CA VAL A 164 -8.08 10.14 7.52
C VAL A 164 -8.97 11.22 8.11
N LEU A 165 -10.27 10.97 8.13
CA LEU A 165 -11.26 11.83 8.73
C LEU A 165 -11.40 11.51 10.22
N VAL A 166 -11.37 12.54 11.03
CA VAL A 166 -11.46 12.43 12.50
C VAL A 166 -12.42 13.47 13.03
N GLU A 167 -13.21 13.13 14.03
CA GLU A 167 -14.02 14.09 14.76
C GLU A 167 -13.13 15.15 15.44
N ARG A 168 -13.50 16.43 15.32
CA ARG A 168 -12.69 17.56 15.85
C ARG A 168 -12.38 17.39 17.33
N SER A 169 -13.37 17.01 18.13
CA SER A 169 -13.22 16.74 19.55
C SER A 169 -12.26 15.59 19.88
N CYS A 170 -12.09 14.63 18.98
CA CYS A 170 -11.29 13.43 19.16
C CYS A 170 -9.88 13.49 18.55
N LYS A 171 -9.48 14.59 17.89
CA LYS A 171 -8.19 14.72 17.22
C LYS A 171 -6.99 14.39 18.12
N LYS A 172 -6.95 14.93 19.33
CA LYS A 172 -5.89 14.65 20.30
C LYS A 172 -5.82 13.18 20.68
N ARG A 173 -6.99 12.54 20.87
CA ARG A 173 -7.08 11.11 21.18
C ARG A 173 -6.57 10.28 20.00
N PHE A 174 -6.88 10.65 18.77
CA PHE A 174 -6.38 10.02 17.56
C PHE A 174 -4.85 10.05 17.51
N ASP A 175 -4.24 11.23 17.67
CA ASP A 175 -2.78 11.40 17.63
C ASP A 175 -2.04 10.65 18.75
N GLN A 176 -2.70 10.39 19.89
CA GLN A 176 -2.17 9.60 21.01
C GLN A 176 -2.36 8.08 20.83
N SER A 177 -3.44 7.68 20.14
CA SER A 177 -3.81 6.26 19.98
C SER A 177 -3.09 5.57 18.83
N PHE A 178 -2.71 6.30 17.79
CA PHE A 178 -2.08 5.75 16.58
C PHE A 178 -0.67 6.27 16.41
N THR A 179 0.28 5.35 16.30
CA THR A 179 1.71 5.69 16.21
C THR A 179 2.14 6.20 14.84
N ALA A 180 1.45 5.82 13.78
CA ALA A 180 1.71 6.31 12.44
C ALA A 180 1.12 7.71 12.24
N LYS A 181 1.88 8.59 11.55
CA LYS A 181 1.39 9.94 11.21
C LYS A 181 0.58 9.87 9.92
N TYR A 182 -0.73 10.12 10.05
CA TYR A 182 -1.65 10.22 8.91
C TYR A 182 -1.93 11.68 8.57
N LEU A 183 -2.20 11.96 7.30
CA LEU A 183 -2.79 13.23 6.91
C LEU A 183 -4.24 13.21 7.40
N THR A 184 -4.57 14.04 8.39
CA THR A 184 -5.90 14.05 8.99
C THR A 184 -6.70 15.27 8.59
N PHE A 185 -8.02 15.10 8.47
CA PHE A 185 -8.99 16.16 8.35
C PHE A 185 -10.03 16.10 9.47
N GLU A 186 -10.27 17.24 10.12
CA GLU A 186 -11.20 17.35 11.24
C GLU A 186 -12.61 17.65 10.72
N LEU A 187 -13.56 16.75 11.00
CA LEU A 187 -14.98 16.94 10.73
C LEU A 187 -15.67 17.56 11.94
N ASP A 188 -16.73 18.30 11.68
CA ASP A 188 -17.60 18.81 12.72
C ASP A 188 -18.37 17.66 13.40
N ASP A 189 -18.54 17.73 14.72
CA ASP A 189 -19.05 16.63 15.55
C ASP A 189 -20.45 16.15 15.13
N TRP A 190 -21.31 17.03 14.56
CA TRP A 190 -22.63 16.62 14.06
C TRP A 190 -22.58 15.64 12.88
N MET A 191 -21.51 15.65 12.07
CA MET A 191 -21.31 14.71 10.95
C MET A 191 -20.88 13.32 11.43
N MET A 192 -20.45 13.21 12.67
CA MET A 192 -19.98 11.99 13.32
C MET A 192 -21.04 11.44 14.31
N THR A 193 -22.33 11.69 14.05
CA THR A 193 -23.44 11.18 14.87
C THR A 193 -24.06 9.94 14.23
N GLY A 194 -24.52 9.00 15.08
CA GLY A 194 -25.08 7.71 14.62
C GLY A 194 -26.33 7.85 13.76
N GLU A 195 -27.24 8.77 14.11
CA GLU A 195 -28.51 9.00 13.40
C GLU A 195 -28.24 9.58 11.99
N ALA A 196 -27.48 10.66 11.92
CA ALA A 196 -27.16 11.31 10.64
C ALA A 196 -26.38 10.36 9.69
N ALA A 197 -25.41 9.63 10.23
CA ALA A 197 -24.61 8.66 9.47
C ALA A 197 -25.48 7.52 8.92
N HIS A 198 -26.37 6.96 9.74
CA HIS A 198 -27.29 5.90 9.35
C HIS A 198 -28.22 6.36 8.20
N ASP A 199 -28.85 7.53 8.36
CA ASP A 199 -29.75 8.08 7.34
C ASP A 199 -29.01 8.37 6.03
N ARG A 200 -27.77 8.90 6.11
CA ARG A 200 -26.95 9.17 4.91
C ARG A 200 -26.59 7.88 4.15
N LEU A 201 -26.31 6.77 4.87
CA LEU A 201 -26.05 5.48 4.28
C LEU A 201 -27.31 4.86 3.66
N LEU A 202 -28.47 4.93 4.33
CA LEU A 202 -29.73 4.46 3.77
C LEU A 202 -30.06 5.18 2.44
N LYS A 203 -29.83 6.51 2.41
CA LYS A 203 -30.02 7.30 1.20
C LYS A 203 -29.06 6.91 0.10
N GLN A 204 -27.77 6.63 0.41
CA GLN A 204 -26.76 6.24 -0.57
C GLN A 204 -27.12 4.92 -1.24
N PHE A 205 -27.51 3.92 -0.45
CA PHE A 205 -27.77 2.56 -0.94
C PHE A 205 -29.23 2.31 -1.31
N GLU A 206 -30.10 3.34 -1.22
CA GLU A 206 -31.53 3.26 -1.52
C GLU A 206 -32.23 2.10 -0.79
N THR A 207 -31.86 1.88 0.47
CA THR A 207 -32.35 0.77 1.30
C THR A 207 -33.13 1.26 2.53
N LYS A 208 -33.95 0.37 3.10
CA LYS A 208 -34.72 0.66 4.32
C LYS A 208 -33.94 0.30 5.60
N ASN A 209 -32.89 -0.49 5.51
CA ASN A 209 -32.04 -0.88 6.64
C ASN A 209 -30.67 -1.38 6.15
N LEU A 210 -29.70 -1.47 7.05
CA LEU A 210 -28.33 -1.90 6.76
C LEU A 210 -28.07 -3.39 7.03
N LYS A 211 -29.09 -4.19 7.32
CA LYS A 211 -28.96 -5.63 7.62
C LYS A 211 -28.33 -6.42 6.48
N GLY A 212 -28.70 -6.08 5.23
CA GLY A 212 -28.15 -6.73 4.04
C GLY A 212 -26.64 -6.57 3.88
N PHE A 213 -26.06 -5.53 4.47
CA PHE A 213 -24.61 -5.31 4.47
C PHE A 213 -23.91 -5.93 5.70
N GLY A 214 -24.65 -6.49 6.66
CA GLY A 214 -24.10 -7.12 7.87
C GLY A 214 -23.50 -6.13 8.88
N VAL A 215 -23.85 -4.85 8.82
CA VAL A 215 -23.27 -3.78 9.65
C VAL A 215 -24.27 -3.14 10.63
N ASP A 216 -25.52 -3.60 10.66
CA ASP A 216 -26.62 -3.03 11.45
C ASP A 216 -26.32 -2.94 12.97
N LYS A 217 -25.47 -3.81 13.51
CA LYS A 217 -25.03 -3.81 14.91
C LYS A 217 -23.73 -3.06 15.18
N MET A 218 -23.06 -2.58 14.14
CA MET A 218 -21.74 -1.96 14.21
C MET A 218 -21.88 -0.43 14.24
N HIS A 219 -22.32 0.10 15.39
CA HIS A 219 -22.67 1.52 15.50
C HIS A 219 -21.52 2.48 15.18
N ASN A 220 -20.30 2.17 15.64
CA ASN A 220 -19.15 3.03 15.38
C ASN A 220 -18.68 2.92 13.92
N ALA A 221 -18.80 1.76 13.30
CA ALA A 221 -18.50 1.54 11.89
C ALA A 221 -19.50 2.30 10.98
N ILE A 222 -20.78 2.34 11.35
CA ILE A 222 -21.82 3.14 10.67
C ILE A 222 -21.46 4.62 10.72
N VAL A 223 -21.05 5.14 11.89
CA VAL A 223 -20.64 6.54 12.04
C VAL A 223 -19.44 6.87 11.15
N ALA A 224 -18.39 6.05 11.19
CA ALA A 224 -17.22 6.24 10.34
C ALA A 224 -17.56 6.19 8.84
N SER A 225 -18.44 5.26 8.42
CA SER A 225 -18.88 5.15 7.03
C SER A 225 -19.72 6.35 6.58
N GLY A 226 -20.63 6.82 7.42
CA GLY A 226 -21.42 8.01 7.16
C GLY A 226 -20.58 9.29 7.05
N ALA A 227 -19.55 9.40 7.90
CA ALA A 227 -18.61 10.51 7.88
C ALA A 227 -17.90 10.65 6.52
N ILE A 228 -17.50 9.53 5.91
CA ILE A 228 -16.93 9.54 4.56
C ILE A 228 -17.92 10.13 3.54
N LEU A 229 -19.18 9.70 3.57
CA LEU A 229 -20.19 10.22 2.63
C LEU A 229 -20.47 11.72 2.85
N PHE A 230 -20.51 12.19 4.10
CA PHE A 230 -20.62 13.64 4.37
C PHE A 230 -19.40 14.41 3.85
N TYR A 231 -18.22 13.84 3.97
CA TYR A 231 -17.02 14.46 3.43
C TYR A 231 -17.04 14.56 1.90
N LEU A 232 -17.58 13.54 1.20
CA LEU A 232 -17.81 13.62 -0.24
C LEU A 232 -18.78 14.76 -0.60
N ASP A 233 -19.83 14.96 0.18
CA ASP A 233 -20.76 16.09 -0.02
C ASP A 233 -20.03 17.43 0.18
N LEU A 234 -19.17 17.56 1.22
CA LEU A 234 -18.34 18.76 1.46
C LEU A 234 -17.36 19.05 0.33
N THR A 235 -16.81 18.01 -0.29
CA THR A 235 -15.84 18.12 -1.38
C THR A 235 -16.48 18.20 -2.76
N GLN A 236 -17.82 18.33 -2.82
CA GLN A 236 -18.65 18.45 -4.03
C GLN A 236 -18.62 17.18 -4.93
N HIS A 237 -18.34 16.02 -4.35
CA HIS A 237 -18.45 14.73 -5.04
C HIS A 237 -19.84 14.15 -4.85
N THR A 238 -20.84 14.67 -5.59
CA THR A 238 -22.26 14.30 -5.42
C THR A 238 -22.70 13.14 -6.32
N GLN A 239 -21.99 12.91 -7.44
CA GLN A 239 -22.27 11.82 -8.38
C GLN A 239 -21.46 10.57 -7.99
N ILE A 240 -22.00 9.78 -7.07
CA ILE A 240 -21.32 8.62 -6.46
C ILE A 240 -22.14 7.32 -6.60
N SER A 241 -22.90 7.20 -7.69
CA SER A 241 -23.75 6.03 -7.97
C SER A 241 -22.98 4.70 -8.14
N HIS A 242 -21.67 4.75 -8.37
CA HIS A 242 -20.79 3.58 -8.41
C HIS A 242 -20.44 3.03 -7.03
N ILE A 243 -20.70 3.77 -5.95
CA ILE A 243 -20.58 3.25 -4.58
C ILE A 243 -21.90 2.51 -4.26
N THR A 244 -21.94 1.24 -4.65
CA THR A 244 -23.16 0.42 -4.63
C THR A 244 -23.28 -0.47 -3.39
N SER A 245 -22.20 -0.65 -2.63
CA SER A 245 -22.19 -1.55 -1.48
C SER A 245 -21.21 -1.10 -0.39
N LEU A 246 -21.48 -1.53 0.84
CA LEU A 246 -20.59 -1.40 1.98
C LEU A 246 -20.24 -2.81 2.47
N SER A 247 -18.96 -3.15 2.46
CA SER A 247 -18.50 -4.48 2.86
C SER A 247 -17.86 -4.45 4.25
N ARG A 248 -18.25 -5.40 5.10
CA ARG A 248 -17.66 -5.60 6.41
C ARG A 248 -16.32 -6.32 6.30
N ILE A 249 -15.28 -5.81 6.96
CA ILE A 249 -14.03 -6.52 7.18
C ILE A 249 -14.20 -7.39 8.43
N GLU A 250 -14.18 -8.71 8.25
CA GLU A 250 -14.35 -9.67 9.34
C GLU A 250 -12.98 -10.18 9.79
N GLU A 251 -12.52 -9.77 10.98
CA GLU A 251 -11.23 -10.18 11.55
C GLU A 251 -11.09 -11.71 11.62
N GLU A 252 -12.21 -12.40 11.86
CA GLU A 252 -12.23 -13.85 12.02
C GLU A 252 -11.91 -14.62 10.72
N LYS A 253 -12.09 -13.99 9.55
CA LYS A 253 -11.88 -14.65 8.24
C LYS A 253 -10.43 -14.64 7.79
N PHE A 254 -9.60 -13.77 8.35
CA PHE A 254 -8.24 -13.52 7.88
C PHE A 254 -7.19 -13.80 8.95
N VAL A 255 -6.00 -14.18 8.50
CA VAL A 255 -4.81 -14.28 9.34
C VAL A 255 -4.47 -12.90 9.87
N ARG A 256 -4.22 -12.81 11.17
CA ARG A 256 -3.83 -11.58 11.81
C ARG A 256 -2.34 -11.31 11.59
N LEU A 257 -2.03 -10.27 10.86
CA LEU A 257 -0.70 -9.74 10.65
C LEU A 257 -0.62 -8.35 11.32
N ASP A 258 0.36 -8.11 12.16
CA ASP A 258 0.62 -6.78 12.66
C ASP A 258 1.56 -6.01 11.71
N ARG A 259 1.70 -4.69 11.93
CA ARG A 259 2.55 -3.84 11.09
C ARG A 259 4.02 -4.27 11.10
N PHE A 260 4.49 -4.81 12.23
CA PHE A 260 5.88 -5.28 12.35
C PHE A 260 6.09 -6.51 11.49
N THR A 261 5.17 -7.46 11.53
CA THR A 261 5.18 -8.66 10.70
C THR A 261 5.13 -8.33 9.21
N VAL A 262 4.24 -7.43 8.78
CA VAL A 262 4.16 -6.98 7.39
C VAL A 262 5.50 -6.40 6.91
N ARG A 263 6.12 -5.54 7.74
CA ARG A 263 7.43 -4.94 7.45
C ARG A 263 8.56 -5.95 7.51
N ASN A 264 8.66 -6.73 8.59
CA ASN A 264 9.77 -7.66 8.82
C ASN A 264 9.83 -8.80 7.79
N LEU A 265 8.67 -9.22 7.27
CA LEU A 265 8.57 -10.18 6.17
C LEU A 265 8.66 -9.53 4.78
N GLU A 266 8.76 -8.21 4.69
CA GLU A 266 8.80 -7.45 3.44
C GLU A 266 7.67 -7.87 2.49
N LEU A 267 6.42 -7.89 2.98
CA LEU A 267 5.30 -8.44 2.22
C LEU A 267 4.95 -7.61 0.99
N VAL A 268 4.89 -6.29 1.13
CA VAL A 268 4.44 -5.37 0.07
C VAL A 268 5.51 -4.36 -0.35
N GLU A 269 6.40 -3.98 0.55
CA GLU A 269 7.48 -3.03 0.30
C GLU A 269 8.80 -3.58 0.85
N PRO A 270 9.92 -3.44 0.11
CA PRO A 270 11.23 -3.85 0.61
C PRO A 270 11.76 -2.83 1.63
N MET A 271 12.61 -3.27 2.55
CA MET A 271 13.27 -2.37 3.51
C MET A 271 14.38 -1.52 2.89
N CYS A 272 14.97 -1.97 1.78
CA CYS A 272 16.04 -1.29 1.05
C CYS A 272 15.55 -0.91 -0.35
N GLU A 273 16.03 0.22 -0.89
CA GLU A 273 15.65 0.72 -2.22
C GLU A 273 15.86 -0.31 -3.35
N ASP A 274 16.95 -1.08 -3.30
CA ASP A 274 17.26 -2.13 -4.29
C ASP A 274 16.67 -3.50 -3.92
N GLY A 275 15.92 -3.61 -2.83
CA GLY A 275 15.31 -4.84 -2.34
C GLY A 275 14.09 -5.28 -3.18
N LYS A 276 13.61 -6.49 -2.90
CA LYS A 276 12.35 -7.00 -3.44
C LYS A 276 11.46 -7.45 -2.31
N SER A 277 10.17 -7.15 -2.41
CA SER A 277 9.15 -7.66 -1.50
C SER A 277 8.59 -9.01 -1.99
N LEU A 278 7.82 -9.69 -1.14
CA LEU A 278 7.07 -10.88 -1.57
C LEU A 278 6.14 -10.52 -2.74
N LEU A 279 5.42 -9.39 -2.64
CA LEU A 279 4.51 -8.93 -3.69
C LEU A 279 5.24 -8.78 -5.04
N ASN A 280 6.45 -8.22 -5.07
CA ASN A 280 7.24 -8.11 -6.31
C ASN A 280 7.55 -9.49 -6.95
N VAL A 281 7.65 -10.54 -6.14
CA VAL A 281 7.90 -11.90 -6.63
C VAL A 281 6.64 -12.55 -7.16
N ILE A 282 5.51 -12.42 -6.46
CA ILE A 282 4.27 -13.13 -6.80
C ILE A 282 3.36 -12.35 -7.76
N ASP A 283 3.59 -11.06 -7.99
CA ASP A 283 2.78 -10.23 -8.88
C ASP A 283 3.20 -10.41 -10.35
N ARG A 284 2.38 -11.16 -11.07
CA ARG A 284 2.39 -11.33 -12.53
C ARG A 284 1.04 -10.95 -13.12
N THR A 285 0.26 -10.15 -12.39
CA THR A 285 -1.03 -9.66 -12.86
C THR A 285 -0.86 -8.74 -14.07
N VAL A 286 -1.81 -8.79 -14.97
CA VAL A 286 -1.78 -8.01 -16.23
C VAL A 286 -2.80 -6.87 -16.23
N CYS A 287 -3.83 -6.94 -15.39
CA CYS A 287 -4.75 -5.84 -15.22
C CYS A 287 -4.54 -5.10 -13.88
N PRO A 288 -4.74 -3.76 -13.83
CA PRO A 288 -4.59 -2.98 -12.60
C PRO A 288 -5.47 -3.46 -11.44
N MET A 289 -6.68 -3.93 -11.74
CA MET A 289 -7.64 -4.46 -10.77
C MET A 289 -7.08 -5.70 -10.05
N GLY A 290 -6.45 -6.61 -10.82
CA GLY A 290 -5.76 -7.79 -10.28
C GLY A 290 -4.61 -7.41 -9.36
N ALA A 291 -3.78 -6.44 -9.74
CA ALA A 291 -2.67 -5.96 -8.93
C ALA A 291 -3.14 -5.39 -7.57
N ARG A 292 -4.19 -4.56 -7.57
CA ARG A 292 -4.80 -4.03 -6.33
C ARG A 292 -5.35 -5.15 -5.44
N LEU A 293 -6.04 -6.11 -6.03
CA LEU A 293 -6.59 -7.25 -5.32
C LEU A 293 -5.49 -8.17 -4.76
N LEU A 294 -4.42 -8.42 -5.51
CA LEU A 294 -3.31 -9.27 -5.07
C LEU A 294 -2.57 -8.65 -3.89
N ARG A 295 -2.32 -7.34 -3.90
CA ARG A 295 -1.77 -6.60 -2.73
C ARG A 295 -2.65 -6.83 -1.49
N ARG A 296 -3.96 -6.73 -1.64
CA ARG A 296 -4.91 -6.99 -0.55
C ARG A 296 -4.87 -8.45 -0.08
N TRP A 297 -4.85 -9.43 -0.98
CA TRP A 297 -4.75 -10.84 -0.61
C TRP A 297 -3.48 -11.15 0.17
N THR A 298 -2.37 -10.50 -0.17
CA THR A 298 -1.09 -10.65 0.55
C THR A 298 -1.18 -10.13 1.99
N LEU A 299 -1.92 -9.04 2.23
CA LEU A 299 -2.11 -8.44 3.55
C LEU A 299 -3.22 -9.11 4.37
N PHE A 300 -4.15 -9.83 3.73
CA PHE A 300 -5.29 -10.50 4.33
C PHE A 300 -5.37 -11.96 3.90
N PRO A 301 -4.43 -12.84 4.33
CA PRO A 301 -4.47 -14.27 4.03
C PRO A 301 -5.70 -14.92 4.68
N LEU A 302 -6.24 -15.95 4.03
CA LEU A 302 -7.47 -16.62 4.47
C LEU A 302 -7.21 -17.61 5.61
N LYS A 303 -8.24 -17.83 6.44
CA LYS A 303 -8.28 -18.92 7.43
C LYS A 303 -9.20 -20.08 7.03
N SER A 304 -10.03 -19.90 6.04
CA SER A 304 -10.96 -20.94 5.59
C SER A 304 -10.26 -21.91 4.65
N VAL A 305 -10.08 -23.15 5.08
CA VAL A 305 -9.50 -24.25 4.27
C VAL A 305 -10.24 -24.41 2.95
N LYS A 306 -11.59 -24.33 2.95
CA LYS A 306 -12.37 -24.43 1.73
C LYS A 306 -12.01 -23.34 0.73
N GLN A 307 -12.01 -22.05 1.17
CA GLN A 307 -11.71 -20.94 0.27
C GLN A 307 -10.27 -20.96 -0.24
N ILE A 308 -9.33 -21.45 0.56
CA ILE A 308 -7.93 -21.61 0.16
C ILE A 308 -7.84 -22.71 -0.91
N ASN A 309 -8.45 -23.89 -0.67
CA ASN A 309 -8.44 -24.98 -1.63
C ASN A 309 -9.17 -24.61 -2.92
N ASP A 310 -10.29 -23.86 -2.84
CA ASP A 310 -10.98 -23.34 -4.02
C ASP A 310 -10.03 -22.50 -4.92
N ARG A 311 -9.13 -21.70 -4.32
CA ARG A 311 -8.08 -20.95 -5.07
C ARG A 311 -7.00 -21.90 -5.62
N LEU A 312 -6.51 -22.83 -4.80
CA LEU A 312 -5.48 -23.79 -5.20
C LEU A 312 -5.97 -24.70 -6.34
N ASP A 313 -7.26 -25.08 -6.34
CA ASP A 313 -7.87 -25.89 -7.41
C ASP A 313 -7.90 -25.14 -8.75
N VAL A 314 -8.15 -23.83 -8.74
CA VAL A 314 -8.09 -23.01 -9.96
C VAL A 314 -6.64 -22.85 -10.45
N VAL A 315 -5.71 -22.61 -9.53
CA VAL A 315 -4.27 -22.53 -9.87
C VAL A 315 -3.79 -23.87 -10.49
N GLU A 316 -4.20 -25.01 -9.91
CA GLU A 316 -3.86 -26.34 -10.43
C GLU A 316 -4.51 -26.61 -11.79
N HIS A 317 -5.75 -26.16 -12.00
CA HIS A 317 -6.41 -26.27 -13.29
C HIS A 317 -5.60 -25.59 -14.38
N PHE A 318 -5.25 -24.32 -14.21
CA PHE A 318 -4.43 -23.58 -15.19
C PHE A 318 -2.98 -24.03 -15.23
N PHE A 319 -2.45 -24.65 -14.19
CA PHE A 319 -1.12 -25.25 -14.21
C PHE A 319 -1.07 -26.41 -15.20
N LYS A 320 -2.15 -27.21 -15.29
CA LYS A 320 -2.30 -28.37 -16.18
C LYS A 320 -2.78 -27.98 -17.59
N ASP A 321 -3.71 -27.04 -17.69
CA ASP A 321 -4.28 -26.58 -18.97
C ASP A 321 -3.50 -25.40 -19.55
N ARG A 322 -2.58 -25.70 -20.47
CA ARG A 322 -1.77 -24.70 -21.14
C ARG A 322 -2.59 -23.84 -22.10
N GLU A 323 -3.48 -24.44 -22.89
CA GLU A 323 -4.24 -23.72 -23.92
C GLU A 323 -5.23 -22.73 -23.30
N GLY A 324 -5.97 -23.17 -22.28
CA GLY A 324 -6.85 -22.31 -21.49
C GLY A 324 -6.09 -21.15 -20.82
N ARG A 325 -4.94 -21.43 -20.24
CA ARG A 325 -4.07 -20.41 -19.64
C ARG A 325 -3.64 -19.34 -20.66
N GLU A 326 -3.21 -19.72 -21.85
CA GLU A 326 -2.79 -18.79 -22.91
C GLU A 326 -3.98 -18.00 -23.45
N LEU A 327 -5.16 -18.61 -23.55
CA LEU A 327 -6.40 -17.93 -23.96
C LEU A 327 -6.80 -16.88 -22.93
N ILE A 328 -6.92 -17.26 -21.65
CA ILE A 328 -7.32 -16.35 -20.58
C ILE A 328 -6.32 -15.21 -20.43
N GLN A 329 -5.01 -15.50 -20.48
CA GLN A 329 -3.96 -14.49 -20.41
C GLN A 329 -4.16 -13.39 -21.47
N ARG A 330 -4.37 -13.77 -22.73
CA ARG A 330 -4.59 -12.81 -23.83
C ARG A 330 -5.84 -11.96 -23.63
N GLN A 331 -6.91 -12.54 -23.06
CA GLN A 331 -8.11 -11.78 -22.80
C GLN A 331 -7.92 -10.80 -21.62
N LEU A 332 -7.26 -11.22 -20.54
CA LEU A 332 -6.98 -10.36 -19.39
C LEU A 332 -6.14 -9.13 -19.78
N GLU A 333 -5.19 -9.27 -20.70
CA GLU A 333 -4.39 -8.15 -21.25
C GLU A 333 -5.24 -7.08 -21.95
N LEU A 334 -6.41 -7.45 -22.48
CA LEU A 334 -7.32 -6.54 -23.18
C LEU A 334 -8.33 -5.85 -22.25
N VAL A 335 -8.54 -6.36 -21.03
CA VAL A 335 -9.56 -5.85 -20.11
C VAL A 335 -9.25 -4.45 -19.58
N GLY A 336 -7.99 -4.14 -19.27
CA GLY A 336 -7.62 -2.84 -18.68
C GLY A 336 -8.20 -2.63 -17.28
N ASP A 337 -8.57 -1.39 -16.94
CA ASP A 337 -9.07 -1.01 -15.60
C ASP A 337 -10.57 -0.68 -15.63
N MET A 338 -11.41 -1.71 -15.65
CA MET A 338 -12.87 -1.56 -15.66
C MET A 338 -13.39 -0.86 -14.40
N GLU A 339 -12.80 -1.08 -13.22
CA GLU A 339 -13.24 -0.45 -11.98
C GLU A 339 -13.15 1.08 -12.08
N ARG A 340 -12.00 1.61 -12.51
CA ARG A 340 -11.80 3.06 -12.66
C ARG A 340 -12.55 3.64 -13.85
N LEU A 341 -12.80 2.88 -14.90
CA LEU A 341 -13.64 3.32 -16.01
C LEU A 341 -15.10 3.45 -15.59
N VAL A 342 -15.63 2.51 -14.81
CA VAL A 342 -17.00 2.56 -14.27
C VAL A 342 -17.22 3.78 -13.38
N SER A 343 -16.28 4.12 -12.49
CA SER A 343 -16.41 5.31 -11.66
C SER A 343 -16.46 6.59 -12.50
N LYS A 344 -15.68 6.68 -13.60
CA LYS A 344 -15.76 7.81 -14.55
C LYS A 344 -17.09 7.88 -15.28
N VAL A 345 -17.70 6.73 -15.59
CA VAL A 345 -19.08 6.68 -16.13
C VAL A 345 -20.06 7.27 -15.14
N ALA A 346 -19.99 6.84 -13.87
CA ALA A 346 -20.90 7.29 -12.81
C ALA A 346 -20.86 8.81 -12.59
N VAL A 347 -19.65 9.40 -12.62
CA VAL A 347 -19.46 10.85 -12.45
C VAL A 347 -19.60 11.64 -13.77
N GLY A 348 -19.93 10.98 -14.89
CA GLY A 348 -20.08 11.63 -16.21
C GLY A 348 -18.78 12.23 -16.77
N ARG A 349 -17.61 11.75 -16.33
CA ARG A 349 -16.27 12.26 -16.74
C ARG A 349 -15.50 11.30 -17.64
N ILE A 350 -16.14 10.23 -18.13
CA ILE A 350 -15.51 9.31 -19.07
C ILE A 350 -15.32 9.98 -20.42
N SER A 351 -14.15 9.88 -21.01
CA SER A 351 -13.86 10.37 -22.35
C SER A 351 -14.35 9.39 -23.43
N PRO A 352 -14.58 9.85 -24.69
CA PRO A 352 -14.93 8.94 -25.77
C PRO A 352 -13.93 7.82 -25.99
N ARG A 353 -12.63 8.09 -25.87
CA ARG A 353 -11.58 7.08 -25.98
C ARG A 353 -11.60 6.06 -24.85
N GLU A 354 -11.87 6.49 -23.61
CA GLU A 354 -12.06 5.57 -22.47
C GLU A 354 -13.32 4.73 -22.61
N MET A 355 -14.37 5.25 -23.25
CA MET A 355 -15.56 4.47 -23.59
C MET A 355 -15.25 3.36 -24.61
N VAL A 356 -14.34 3.62 -25.58
CA VAL A 356 -13.84 2.57 -26.48
C VAL A 356 -13.05 1.51 -25.68
N GLN A 357 -12.25 1.92 -24.69
CA GLN A 357 -11.56 0.97 -23.81
C GLN A 357 -12.54 0.11 -23.01
N MET A 358 -13.61 0.71 -22.47
CA MET A 358 -14.69 -0.02 -21.80
C MET A 358 -15.32 -1.07 -22.72
N LYS A 359 -15.63 -0.71 -23.98
CA LYS A 359 -16.13 -1.65 -24.99
C LYS A 359 -15.15 -2.80 -25.21
N ASN A 360 -13.86 -2.52 -25.36
CA ASN A 360 -12.84 -3.54 -25.56
C ASN A 360 -12.73 -4.48 -24.33
N ALA A 361 -12.83 -3.93 -23.13
CA ALA A 361 -12.88 -4.72 -21.90
C ALA A 361 -14.10 -5.67 -21.89
N LEU A 362 -15.29 -5.18 -22.24
CA LEU A 362 -16.49 -6.02 -22.31
C LEU A 362 -16.40 -7.08 -23.43
N ASN A 363 -15.72 -6.80 -24.54
CA ASN A 363 -15.45 -7.79 -25.58
C ASN A 363 -14.56 -8.94 -25.04
N ALA A 364 -13.58 -8.62 -24.20
CA ALA A 364 -12.70 -9.62 -23.59
C ALA A 364 -13.40 -10.48 -22.53
N VAL A 365 -14.45 -9.98 -21.87
CA VAL A 365 -15.22 -10.73 -20.88
C VAL A 365 -15.98 -11.91 -21.52
N ALA A 366 -16.49 -11.79 -22.74
CA ALA A 366 -17.28 -12.84 -23.37
C ALA A 366 -16.51 -14.16 -23.56
N PRO A 367 -15.30 -14.22 -24.14
CA PRO A 367 -14.52 -15.45 -24.23
C PRO A 367 -14.05 -15.96 -22.86
N ILE A 368 -13.79 -15.08 -21.87
CA ILE A 368 -13.48 -15.49 -20.50
C ILE A 368 -14.70 -16.24 -19.92
N LYS A 369 -15.90 -15.69 -20.06
CA LYS A 369 -17.15 -16.29 -19.62
C LYS A 369 -17.32 -17.69 -20.22
N ALA A 370 -17.24 -17.81 -21.55
CA ALA A 370 -17.43 -19.06 -22.26
C ALA A 370 -16.43 -20.13 -21.79
N TYR A 371 -15.16 -19.81 -21.67
CA TYR A 371 -14.15 -20.73 -21.15
C TYR A 371 -14.47 -21.18 -19.70
N CYS A 372 -14.88 -20.25 -18.84
CA CYS A 372 -15.19 -20.56 -17.45
C CYS A 372 -16.43 -21.46 -17.31
N GLU A 373 -17.45 -21.26 -18.17
CA GLU A 373 -18.66 -22.10 -18.18
C GLU A 373 -18.36 -23.55 -18.60
N ASP A 374 -17.45 -23.75 -19.54
CA ASP A 374 -17.04 -25.07 -20.07
C ASP A 374 -15.98 -25.77 -19.19
N ALA A 375 -15.39 -25.10 -18.21
CA ALA A 375 -14.31 -25.66 -17.40
C ALA A 375 -14.79 -26.77 -16.47
N ASP A 376 -13.97 -27.84 -16.28
CA ASP A 376 -14.26 -28.90 -15.31
C ASP A 376 -14.16 -28.46 -13.84
N ASN A 377 -13.60 -27.29 -13.58
CA ASN A 377 -13.45 -26.72 -12.26
C ASN A 377 -14.72 -26.01 -11.78
N ALA A 378 -15.25 -26.37 -10.61
CA ALA A 378 -16.50 -25.84 -10.07
C ALA A 378 -16.42 -24.32 -9.77
N VAL A 379 -15.26 -23.82 -9.34
CA VAL A 379 -15.06 -22.41 -9.03
C VAL A 379 -15.07 -21.59 -10.32
N LEU A 380 -14.40 -22.08 -11.37
CA LEU A 380 -14.40 -21.43 -12.69
C LEU A 380 -15.82 -21.41 -13.28
N ARG A 381 -16.58 -22.51 -13.20
CA ARG A 381 -18.00 -22.51 -13.62
C ARG A 381 -18.82 -21.46 -12.89
N SER A 382 -18.65 -21.37 -11.57
CA SER A 382 -19.31 -20.29 -10.80
C SER A 382 -18.93 -18.89 -11.25
N PHE A 383 -17.66 -18.67 -11.68
CA PHE A 383 -17.26 -17.38 -12.29
C PHE A 383 -17.97 -17.17 -13.64
N GLY A 384 -18.04 -18.20 -14.50
CA GLY A 384 -18.72 -18.13 -15.78
C GLY A 384 -20.21 -17.78 -15.63
N GLU A 385 -20.93 -18.43 -14.69
CA GLU A 385 -22.35 -18.16 -14.40
C GLU A 385 -22.59 -16.72 -13.92
N GLN A 386 -21.68 -16.15 -13.13
CA GLN A 386 -21.79 -14.80 -12.59
C GLN A 386 -21.33 -13.70 -13.57
N LEU A 387 -20.43 -14.00 -14.50
CA LEU A 387 -19.95 -13.04 -15.50
C LEU A 387 -21.09 -12.66 -16.43
N ASN A 388 -21.24 -11.36 -16.69
CA ASN A 388 -22.22 -10.82 -17.61
C ASN A 388 -21.50 -10.24 -18.84
N ALA A 389 -21.76 -10.79 -20.02
CA ALA A 389 -21.16 -10.31 -21.27
C ALA A 389 -21.61 -8.89 -21.66
N CYS A 390 -22.63 -8.33 -20.99
CA CYS A 390 -23.18 -6.99 -21.26
C CYS A 390 -23.38 -6.72 -22.76
N ALA A 391 -23.86 -7.75 -23.51
CA ALA A 391 -23.88 -7.74 -24.97
C ALA A 391 -24.64 -6.54 -25.54
N SER A 392 -25.82 -6.23 -25.00
CA SER A 392 -26.67 -5.14 -25.51
C SER A 392 -25.97 -3.77 -25.45
N ILE A 393 -25.33 -3.44 -24.31
CA ILE A 393 -24.65 -2.16 -24.18
C ILE A 393 -23.32 -2.14 -24.94
N ARG A 394 -22.60 -3.26 -24.97
CA ARG A 394 -21.38 -3.44 -25.75
C ARG A 394 -21.64 -3.17 -27.24
N ASP A 395 -22.67 -3.83 -27.79
CA ASP A 395 -23.07 -3.71 -29.22
C ASP A 395 -23.58 -2.29 -29.53
N ARG A 396 -24.23 -1.64 -28.54
CA ARG A 396 -24.63 -0.24 -28.67
C ARG A 396 -23.41 0.69 -28.78
N ILE A 397 -22.41 0.53 -27.89
CA ILE A 397 -21.17 1.32 -27.94
C ILE A 397 -20.47 1.08 -29.31
N GLU A 398 -20.36 -0.17 -29.75
CA GLU A 398 -19.74 -0.53 -31.03
C GLU A 398 -20.43 0.13 -32.23
N ARG A 399 -21.77 0.17 -32.22
CA ARG A 399 -22.56 0.77 -33.28
C ARG A 399 -22.47 2.30 -33.30
N GLU A 400 -22.53 2.93 -32.11
CA GLU A 400 -22.69 4.39 -32.02
C GLU A 400 -21.37 5.16 -31.97
N LEU A 401 -20.31 4.56 -31.37
CA LEU A 401 -19.06 5.26 -31.13
C LEU A 401 -18.03 5.01 -32.24
N ASN A 402 -17.30 6.06 -32.60
CA ASN A 402 -16.17 5.94 -33.53
C ASN A 402 -15.03 5.15 -32.86
N PRO A 403 -14.45 4.11 -33.48
CA PRO A 403 -13.29 3.36 -32.94
C PRO A 403 -12.09 4.25 -32.65
N ASP A 404 -11.88 5.28 -33.44
CA ASP A 404 -10.78 6.25 -33.30
C ASP A 404 -11.23 7.54 -32.59
N ALA A 405 -12.23 7.43 -31.72
CA ALA A 405 -12.76 8.57 -30.98
C ALA A 405 -11.68 9.34 -30.20
N PRO A 406 -11.73 10.68 -30.19
CA PRO A 406 -10.75 11.51 -29.52
C PRO A 406 -10.91 11.45 -27.99
N ASN A 407 -9.92 12.00 -27.27
CA ASN A 407 -9.98 12.10 -25.80
C ASN A 407 -11.04 13.11 -25.30
N ALA A 408 -11.52 14.02 -26.14
CA ALA A 408 -12.47 15.05 -25.72
C ALA A 408 -13.52 15.26 -26.79
N THR A 409 -14.78 15.41 -26.40
CA THR A 409 -15.93 15.59 -27.28
C THR A 409 -15.84 16.86 -28.16
N ASN A 410 -15.19 17.91 -27.65
CA ASN A 410 -15.00 19.18 -28.34
C ASN A 410 -14.06 19.09 -29.56
N ARG A 411 -13.43 17.93 -29.81
CA ARG A 411 -12.62 17.69 -31.02
C ARG A 411 -13.43 17.17 -32.19
N GLY A 412 -14.70 16.83 -31.97
CA GLY A 412 -15.56 16.22 -32.97
C GLY A 412 -15.16 14.78 -33.33
N ASN A 413 -15.88 14.19 -34.28
CA ASN A 413 -15.65 12.81 -34.76
C ASN A 413 -15.79 11.73 -33.65
N VAL A 414 -16.74 11.94 -32.74
CA VAL A 414 -17.04 11.04 -31.62
C VAL A 414 -18.00 9.93 -32.02
N ILE A 415 -19.07 10.28 -32.74
CA ILE A 415 -20.16 9.39 -33.13
C ILE A 415 -19.92 8.87 -34.56
N ARG A 416 -20.21 7.59 -34.80
CA ARG A 416 -20.12 7.00 -36.17
C ARG A 416 -21.12 7.63 -37.15
N THR A 417 -20.78 7.59 -38.41
CA THR A 417 -21.70 7.92 -39.52
C THR A 417 -22.80 6.85 -39.58
N GLY A 418 -24.03 7.26 -39.86
CA GLY A 418 -25.20 6.36 -39.94
C GLY A 418 -25.91 6.15 -38.59
N VAL A 419 -25.50 6.85 -37.52
CA VAL A 419 -26.13 6.78 -36.20
C VAL A 419 -27.26 7.80 -36.03
N ASN A 420 -27.09 8.98 -36.65
CA ASN A 420 -28.06 10.07 -36.57
C ASN A 420 -28.08 10.87 -37.86
N ASP A 421 -29.24 10.90 -38.52
CA ASP A 421 -29.41 11.54 -39.84
C ASP A 421 -29.15 13.05 -39.77
N GLU A 422 -29.53 13.74 -38.70
CA GLU A 422 -29.27 15.17 -38.50
C GLU A 422 -27.75 15.45 -38.43
N LEU A 423 -27.03 14.62 -37.70
CA LEU A 423 -25.56 14.74 -37.58
C LEU A 423 -24.89 14.53 -38.95
N ASP A 424 -25.33 13.54 -39.70
CA ASP A 424 -24.73 13.22 -41.00
C ASP A 424 -25.03 14.30 -42.02
N SER A 425 -26.23 14.86 -42.01
CA SER A 425 -26.60 16.01 -42.84
C SER A 425 -25.76 17.26 -42.49
N LEU A 426 -25.53 17.53 -41.22
CA LEU A 426 -24.65 18.64 -40.78
C LEU A 426 -23.18 18.43 -41.19
N ARG A 427 -22.69 17.21 -41.17
CA ARG A 427 -21.34 16.85 -41.63
C ARG A 427 -21.21 17.06 -43.13
N GLU A 428 -22.23 16.67 -43.91
CA GLU A 428 -22.26 16.88 -45.35
C GLU A 428 -22.21 18.37 -45.69
N ILE A 429 -22.98 19.22 -44.97
CA ILE A 429 -22.94 20.67 -45.13
C ILE A 429 -21.55 21.22 -44.82
N SER A 430 -20.90 20.76 -43.73
CA SER A 430 -19.56 21.19 -43.35
C SER A 430 -18.52 20.77 -44.40
N TYR A 431 -18.58 19.56 -44.96
CA TYR A 431 -17.68 19.08 -46.02
C TYR A 431 -17.90 19.82 -47.33
N SER A 432 -19.16 19.92 -47.78
CA SER A 432 -19.47 20.62 -49.01
C SER A 432 -19.13 22.12 -48.95
N GLY A 433 -19.26 22.74 -47.77
CA GLY A 433 -18.84 24.10 -47.53
C GLY A 433 -17.32 24.27 -47.60
N LYS A 434 -16.52 23.33 -47.12
CA LYS A 434 -15.05 23.36 -47.28
C LYS A 434 -14.61 23.17 -48.75
N ASP A 435 -15.24 22.27 -49.48
CA ASP A 435 -14.99 22.09 -50.92
C ASP A 435 -15.39 23.34 -51.71
N TYR A 436 -16.44 24.00 -51.27
CA TYR A 436 -16.85 25.26 -51.90
C TYR A 436 -15.86 26.40 -51.65
N LEU A 437 -15.27 26.47 -50.46
CA LEU A 437 -14.18 27.42 -50.17
C LEU A 437 -12.97 27.20 -51.09
N LEU A 438 -12.63 25.96 -51.40
CA LEU A 438 -11.58 25.62 -52.36
C LEU A 438 -11.95 26.08 -53.77
N LYS A 439 -13.22 25.90 -54.18
CA LYS A 439 -13.74 26.41 -55.44
C LYS A 439 -13.73 27.93 -55.50
N ILE A 440 -14.07 28.62 -54.43
CA ILE A 440 -13.93 30.08 -54.31
C ILE A 440 -12.46 30.45 -54.49
N GLN A 441 -11.54 29.81 -53.80
CA GLN A 441 -10.11 30.08 -53.95
C GLN A 441 -9.63 29.94 -55.39
N GLN A 442 -10.02 28.86 -56.04
CA GLN A 442 -9.65 28.61 -57.45
C GLN A 442 -10.26 29.63 -58.37
N ARG A 443 -11.58 29.89 -58.28
CA ARG A 443 -12.31 30.87 -59.07
C ARG A 443 -11.73 32.29 -58.93
N GLU A 444 -11.51 32.72 -57.69
CA GLU A 444 -10.97 34.05 -57.43
C GLU A 444 -9.50 34.16 -57.89
N SER A 445 -8.72 33.09 -57.82
CA SER A 445 -7.36 33.04 -58.35
C SER A 445 -7.35 33.19 -59.87
N GLU A 446 -8.29 32.55 -60.58
CA GLU A 446 -8.46 32.66 -62.06
C GLU A 446 -8.94 34.03 -62.44
N LEU A 447 -9.99 34.58 -61.83
CA LEU A 447 -10.57 35.88 -62.10
C LEU A 447 -9.57 37.04 -61.85
N THR A 448 -8.82 37.01 -60.79
CA THR A 448 -7.86 38.07 -60.40
C THR A 448 -6.49 37.88 -61.02
N GLY A 449 -6.18 36.70 -61.58
CA GLY A 449 -4.85 36.34 -62.06
C GLY A 449 -3.80 36.35 -60.97
N ILE A 450 -4.18 36.04 -59.75
CA ILE A 450 -3.29 35.94 -58.56
C ILE A 450 -3.06 34.47 -58.20
N PRO A 451 -1.99 33.82 -58.67
CA PRO A 451 -1.80 32.38 -58.48
C PRO A 451 -1.43 32.02 -57.03
N SER A 452 -1.01 32.99 -56.22
CA SER A 452 -0.64 32.82 -54.82
C SER A 452 -1.77 33.14 -53.83
N LEU A 453 -3.00 33.32 -54.31
CA LEU A 453 -4.18 33.56 -53.50
C LEU A 453 -4.49 32.34 -52.64
N LYS A 454 -4.74 32.56 -51.36
CA LYS A 454 -5.04 31.50 -50.42
C LYS A 454 -6.24 31.88 -49.56
N VAL A 455 -7.23 30.98 -49.48
CA VAL A 455 -8.30 31.07 -48.48
C VAL A 455 -7.81 30.39 -47.22
N ALA A 456 -7.88 31.08 -46.09
CA ALA A 456 -7.44 30.58 -44.79
C ALA A 456 -8.38 31.07 -43.66
N TYR A 457 -8.29 30.46 -42.51
CA TYR A 457 -9.11 30.76 -41.31
C TYR A 457 -8.28 31.38 -40.20
N ASN A 458 -8.86 32.34 -39.48
CA ASN A 458 -8.28 32.95 -38.27
C ASN A 458 -9.38 33.18 -37.24
N ASN A 459 -9.14 32.81 -35.98
CA ASN A 459 -10.11 32.96 -34.90
C ASN A 459 -10.62 34.37 -34.64
N VAL A 460 -9.92 35.42 -35.11
CA VAL A 460 -10.28 36.82 -34.89
C VAL A 460 -11.16 37.35 -36.02
N PHE A 461 -10.87 36.95 -37.25
CA PHE A 461 -11.51 37.51 -38.47
C PHE A 461 -12.31 36.50 -39.30
N GLY A 462 -12.29 35.21 -38.88
CA GLY A 462 -12.95 34.13 -39.60
C GLY A 462 -12.16 33.71 -40.85
N TYR A 463 -12.91 33.25 -41.89
CA TYR A 463 -12.32 32.93 -43.19
C TYR A 463 -11.93 34.21 -43.97
N TYR A 464 -10.73 34.21 -44.55
CA TYR A 464 -10.20 35.34 -45.30
C TYR A 464 -9.41 34.87 -46.52
N ILE A 465 -9.31 35.75 -47.51
CA ILE A 465 -8.45 35.61 -48.67
C ILE A 465 -7.15 36.31 -48.39
N GLU A 466 -6.03 35.60 -48.39
CA GLU A 466 -4.70 36.18 -48.26
C GLU A 466 -4.05 36.43 -49.61
N VAL A 467 -3.67 37.69 -49.85
CA VAL A 467 -3.00 38.14 -51.08
C VAL A 467 -1.66 38.73 -50.68
N ARG A 468 -0.57 38.27 -51.33
CA ARG A 468 0.78 38.84 -51.14
C ARG A 468 0.84 40.28 -51.63
N ASN A 469 1.63 41.11 -50.97
CA ASN A 469 1.78 42.53 -51.33
C ASN A 469 2.22 42.78 -52.79
N THR A 470 2.88 41.82 -53.44
CA THR A 470 3.28 41.83 -54.83
C THR A 470 2.09 41.85 -55.80
N HIS A 471 0.89 41.49 -55.37
CA HIS A 471 -0.32 41.39 -56.20
C HIS A 471 -1.48 42.24 -55.65
N LYS A 472 -1.25 43.16 -54.72
CA LYS A 472 -2.31 43.99 -54.11
C LYS A 472 -3.06 44.86 -55.11
N ASP A 473 -2.42 45.28 -56.20
CA ASP A 473 -3.02 46.12 -57.24
C ASP A 473 -4.02 45.35 -58.15
N LYS A 474 -4.07 44.02 -58.02
CA LYS A 474 -5.00 43.13 -58.73
C LYS A 474 -6.22 42.78 -57.92
N VAL A 475 -6.32 43.29 -56.68
CA VAL A 475 -7.44 42.98 -55.79
C VAL A 475 -8.68 43.75 -56.22
N PRO A 476 -9.85 43.08 -56.42
CA PRO A 476 -11.12 43.74 -56.78
C PRO A 476 -11.54 44.74 -55.67
N PRO A 477 -12.14 45.90 -56.08
CA PRO A 477 -12.54 46.94 -55.16
C PRO A 477 -13.67 46.51 -54.19
N GLU A 478 -14.44 45.49 -54.53
CA GLU A 478 -15.51 44.92 -53.70
C GLU A 478 -14.98 44.07 -52.51
N TRP A 479 -13.70 43.71 -52.51
CA TRP A 479 -13.11 42.96 -51.39
C TRP A 479 -12.83 43.88 -50.19
N ILE A 480 -13.36 43.53 -49.04
CA ILE A 480 -13.19 44.28 -47.79
C ILE A 480 -11.90 43.88 -47.12
N ARG A 481 -10.92 44.82 -47.07
CA ARG A 481 -9.65 44.59 -46.37
C ARG A 481 -9.86 44.57 -44.82
N LYS A 482 -9.44 43.51 -44.17
CA LYS A 482 -9.54 43.30 -42.73
C LYS A 482 -8.24 43.46 -41.98
N GLN A 483 -7.11 43.08 -42.59
CA GLN A 483 -5.82 43.14 -41.94
C GLN A 483 -4.69 43.32 -42.97
N THR A 484 -3.68 44.19 -42.61
CA THR A 484 -2.43 44.34 -43.36
C THR A 484 -1.31 43.69 -42.55
N LEU A 485 -0.57 42.78 -43.18
CA LEU A 485 0.61 42.12 -42.68
C LEU A 485 1.85 42.65 -43.38
N VAL A 486 3.04 42.30 -42.89
CA VAL A 486 4.31 42.73 -43.49
C VAL A 486 4.45 42.32 -44.94
N ASN A 487 3.99 41.10 -45.30
CA ASN A 487 4.17 40.51 -46.62
C ASN A 487 2.87 40.20 -47.37
N ALA A 488 1.69 40.42 -46.79
CA ALA A 488 0.40 40.10 -47.33
C ALA A 488 -0.72 41.02 -46.80
N GLU A 489 -1.84 41.07 -47.51
CA GLU A 489 -3.09 41.66 -47.00
C GLU A 489 -4.18 40.61 -46.96
N ARG A 490 -5.11 40.76 -46.00
CA ARG A 490 -6.24 39.83 -45.80
C ARG A 490 -7.56 40.52 -46.12
N TYR A 491 -8.33 39.85 -46.93
CA TYR A 491 -9.59 40.35 -47.45
C TYR A 491 -10.74 39.40 -47.13
N VAL A 492 -11.97 39.92 -47.11
CA VAL A 492 -13.20 39.17 -46.95
C VAL A 492 -14.18 39.59 -48.03
N THR A 493 -14.86 38.63 -48.64
CA THR A 493 -16.00 38.88 -49.58
C THR A 493 -17.32 38.58 -48.89
N GLN A 494 -18.41 39.13 -49.37
CA GLN A 494 -19.76 38.87 -48.83
C GLN A 494 -20.11 37.36 -48.93
N GLU A 495 -19.82 36.72 -50.05
CA GLU A 495 -20.01 35.30 -50.28
C GLU A 495 -19.21 34.44 -49.30
N LEU A 496 -17.92 34.80 -49.07
CA LEU A 496 -17.08 34.08 -48.10
C LEU A 496 -17.68 34.14 -46.69
N LYS A 497 -18.28 35.29 -46.35
CA LYS A 497 -18.91 35.49 -45.04
C LYS A 497 -20.20 34.69 -44.86
N GLU A 498 -21.03 34.62 -45.90
CA GLU A 498 -22.26 33.81 -45.86
C GLU A 498 -21.97 32.30 -45.71
N TYR A 499 -20.93 31.83 -46.42
CA TYR A 499 -20.48 30.44 -46.27
C TYR A 499 -19.80 30.17 -44.96
N GLU A 500 -19.04 31.13 -44.40
CA GLU A 500 -18.48 31.06 -43.06
C GLU A 500 -19.58 30.84 -42.02
N GLU A 501 -20.64 31.63 -42.02
CA GLU A 501 -21.76 31.53 -41.12
C GLU A 501 -22.45 30.15 -41.19
N LYS A 502 -22.56 29.58 -42.42
CA LYS A 502 -23.10 28.22 -42.60
C LYS A 502 -22.18 27.14 -42.07
N ILE A 503 -20.86 27.22 -42.35
CA ILE A 503 -19.89 26.24 -41.90
C ILE A 503 -19.73 26.27 -40.38
N LEU A 504 -19.50 27.43 -39.77
CA LEU A 504 -19.33 27.60 -38.33
C LEU A 504 -20.59 27.20 -37.58
N GLY A 505 -21.78 27.60 -38.10
CA GLY A 505 -23.05 27.19 -37.52
C GLY A 505 -23.29 25.67 -37.61
N ALA A 506 -22.80 25.00 -38.67
CA ALA A 506 -22.85 23.55 -38.76
C ALA A 506 -21.85 22.88 -37.79
N GLU A 507 -20.62 23.38 -37.70
CA GLU A 507 -19.59 22.83 -36.79
C GLU A 507 -20.00 22.96 -35.31
N GLU A 508 -20.57 24.09 -34.89
CA GLU A 508 -21.07 24.24 -33.50
C GLU A 508 -22.24 23.26 -33.22
N LYS A 509 -23.16 23.10 -34.17
CA LYS A 509 -24.27 22.13 -34.06
C LYS A 509 -23.77 20.69 -34.03
N ILE A 510 -22.77 20.33 -34.86
CA ILE A 510 -22.12 19.01 -34.84
C ILE A 510 -21.56 18.72 -33.43
N LEU A 511 -20.75 19.62 -32.87
CA LEU A 511 -20.13 19.43 -31.54
C LEU A 511 -21.20 19.31 -30.45
N SER A 512 -22.23 20.15 -30.49
CA SER A 512 -23.34 20.09 -29.53
C SER A 512 -24.12 18.77 -29.62
N LEU A 513 -24.43 18.32 -30.82
CA LEU A 513 -25.17 17.09 -31.08
C LEU A 513 -24.34 15.84 -30.73
N GLU A 514 -23.06 15.80 -31.11
CA GLU A 514 -22.14 14.71 -30.72
C GLU A 514 -21.97 14.63 -29.20
N THR A 515 -21.87 15.76 -28.54
CA THR A 515 -21.79 15.80 -27.05
C THR A 515 -23.07 15.26 -26.40
N ARG A 516 -24.24 15.63 -26.94
CA ARG A 516 -25.53 15.13 -26.46
C ARG A 516 -25.64 13.60 -26.64
N LEU A 517 -25.37 13.09 -27.86
CA LEU A 517 -25.44 11.67 -28.19
C LEU A 517 -24.44 10.86 -27.35
N PHE A 518 -23.24 11.39 -27.11
CA PHE A 518 -22.26 10.75 -26.24
C PHE A 518 -22.76 10.72 -24.81
N ASN A 519 -23.33 11.80 -24.28
CA ASN A 519 -23.88 11.81 -22.91
C ASN A 519 -25.07 10.84 -22.76
N ASP A 520 -25.92 10.70 -23.78
CA ASP A 520 -26.98 9.70 -23.81
C ASP A 520 -26.42 8.26 -23.77
N LEU A 521 -25.32 8.02 -24.48
CA LEU A 521 -24.60 6.75 -24.41
C LEU A 521 -23.98 6.51 -23.02
N VAL A 522 -23.34 7.51 -22.39
CA VAL A 522 -22.82 7.43 -21.01
C VAL A 522 -23.94 7.10 -20.03
N ALA A 523 -25.10 7.76 -20.14
CA ALA A 523 -26.26 7.48 -19.30
C ALA A 523 -26.77 6.03 -19.49
N ALA A 524 -26.76 5.50 -20.70
CA ALA A 524 -27.10 4.11 -20.95
C ALA A 524 -26.11 3.12 -20.33
N VAL A 525 -24.80 3.40 -20.43
CA VAL A 525 -23.76 2.57 -19.79
C VAL A 525 -23.90 2.61 -18.26
N ALA A 526 -24.30 3.74 -17.68
CA ALA A 526 -24.49 3.89 -16.24
C ALA A 526 -25.52 2.90 -15.65
N THR A 527 -26.51 2.45 -16.43
CA THR A 527 -27.46 1.43 -15.98
C THR A 527 -26.84 0.03 -15.80
N TYR A 528 -25.67 -0.20 -16.40
CA TYR A 528 -24.90 -1.46 -16.29
C TYR A 528 -23.80 -1.43 -15.23
N ILE A 529 -23.64 -0.35 -14.46
CA ILE A 529 -22.59 -0.20 -13.44
C ILE A 529 -22.48 -1.43 -12.53
N PRO A 530 -23.57 -1.95 -11.92
CA PRO A 530 -23.45 -3.11 -11.02
C PRO A 530 -22.94 -4.37 -11.73
N ALA A 531 -23.37 -4.62 -12.97
CA ALA A 531 -22.93 -5.78 -13.75
C ALA A 531 -21.45 -5.66 -14.14
N ILE A 532 -21.00 -4.46 -14.54
CA ILE A 532 -19.60 -4.22 -14.91
C ILE A 532 -18.70 -4.29 -13.67
N GLN A 533 -19.14 -3.81 -12.51
CA GLN A 533 -18.40 -3.95 -11.26
C GLN A 533 -18.24 -5.41 -10.83
N LEU A 534 -19.28 -6.23 -10.98
CA LEU A 534 -19.20 -7.66 -10.74
C LEU A 534 -18.19 -8.33 -11.68
N ASN A 535 -18.26 -8.03 -12.97
CA ASN A 535 -17.28 -8.50 -13.95
C ASN A 535 -15.84 -8.10 -13.54
N ALA A 536 -15.62 -6.84 -13.17
CA ALA A 536 -14.33 -6.35 -12.75
C ALA A 536 -13.78 -7.12 -11.54
N SER A 537 -14.63 -7.39 -10.54
CA SER A 537 -14.26 -8.18 -9.35
C SER A 537 -13.89 -9.62 -9.70
N LEU A 538 -14.67 -10.29 -10.58
CA LEU A 538 -14.40 -11.67 -10.99
C LEU A 538 -13.14 -11.77 -11.86
N VAL A 539 -12.96 -10.83 -12.79
CA VAL A 539 -11.76 -10.75 -13.62
C VAL A 539 -10.52 -10.46 -12.78
N ALA A 540 -10.58 -9.57 -11.78
CA ALA A 540 -9.48 -9.32 -10.87
C ALA A 540 -9.08 -10.57 -10.08
N ARG A 541 -10.06 -11.36 -9.61
CA ARG A 541 -9.80 -12.65 -8.94
C ARG A 541 -9.13 -13.64 -9.90
N LEU A 542 -9.61 -13.73 -11.12
CA LEU A 542 -9.04 -14.61 -12.14
C LEU A 542 -7.60 -14.22 -12.47
N ASP A 543 -7.32 -12.92 -12.61
CA ASP A 543 -5.96 -12.39 -12.86
C ASP A 543 -4.99 -12.70 -11.71
N CYS A 544 -5.44 -12.61 -10.45
CA CYS A 544 -4.64 -13.03 -9.29
C CYS A 544 -4.30 -14.53 -9.35
N LEU A 545 -5.27 -15.39 -9.67
CA LEU A 545 -5.06 -16.84 -9.75
C LEU A 545 -4.16 -17.22 -10.94
N MET A 546 -4.31 -16.51 -12.06
CA MET A 546 -3.39 -16.60 -13.20
C MET A 546 -1.98 -16.15 -12.84
N SER A 547 -1.84 -15.09 -12.06
CA SER A 547 -0.55 -14.64 -11.53
C SER A 547 0.12 -15.74 -10.70
N PHE A 548 -0.61 -16.38 -9.78
CA PHE A 548 -0.09 -17.51 -8.99
C PHE A 548 0.31 -18.70 -9.86
N THR A 549 -0.48 -19.01 -10.88
CA THR A 549 -0.14 -20.07 -11.84
C THR A 549 1.17 -19.79 -12.57
N ARG A 550 1.35 -18.57 -13.09
CA ARG A 550 2.56 -18.16 -13.80
C ARG A 550 3.79 -18.22 -12.91
N VAL A 551 3.70 -17.63 -11.71
CA VAL A 551 4.79 -17.67 -10.73
C VAL A 551 5.16 -19.10 -10.37
N SER A 552 4.16 -19.98 -10.21
CA SER A 552 4.39 -21.39 -9.87
C SER A 552 5.13 -22.15 -10.96
N ILE A 553 4.80 -21.90 -12.23
CA ILE A 553 5.49 -22.49 -13.38
C ILE A 553 6.91 -21.93 -13.51
N GLU A 554 7.06 -20.59 -13.45
CA GLU A 554 8.36 -19.91 -13.60
C GLU A 554 9.37 -20.33 -12.52
N ASN A 555 8.87 -20.59 -11.29
CA ASN A 555 9.71 -20.81 -10.10
C ASN A 555 9.69 -22.25 -9.58
N ARG A 556 8.99 -23.16 -10.25
CA ARG A 556 8.84 -24.57 -9.84
C ARG A 556 8.28 -24.66 -8.41
N TYR A 557 7.17 -23.99 -8.17
CA TYR A 557 6.44 -24.08 -6.91
C TYR A 557 5.44 -25.24 -6.98
N ASN A 558 5.25 -25.91 -5.86
CA ASN A 558 4.34 -27.04 -5.74
C ASN A 558 3.09 -26.68 -4.94
N ARG A 559 2.00 -27.42 -5.20
CA ARG A 559 0.75 -27.27 -4.48
C ARG A 559 0.91 -27.69 -3.02
N PRO A 560 0.59 -26.80 -2.03
CA PRO A 560 0.55 -27.20 -0.62
C PRO A 560 -0.72 -27.98 -0.30
N ASP A 561 -0.64 -28.87 0.69
CA ASP A 561 -1.77 -29.50 1.36
C ASP A 561 -2.19 -28.62 2.56
N VAL A 562 -3.29 -27.88 2.41
CA VAL A 562 -3.80 -26.98 3.45
C VAL A 562 -5.01 -27.64 4.14
N ASN A 563 -4.93 -27.80 5.45
CA ASN A 563 -5.90 -28.54 6.25
C ASN A 563 -6.15 -27.91 7.63
N GLU A 564 -7.08 -28.51 8.43
CA GLU A 564 -7.46 -28.02 9.76
C GLU A 564 -6.51 -28.49 10.88
N SER A 565 -5.44 -29.23 10.58
CA SER A 565 -4.47 -29.67 11.60
C SER A 565 -3.75 -28.49 12.25
N LEU A 566 -2.94 -28.80 13.27
CA LEU A 566 -2.09 -27.82 13.94
C LEU A 566 -0.63 -27.92 13.46
N ASP A 567 -0.32 -28.86 12.56
CA ASP A 567 1.03 -29.16 12.13
C ASP A 567 1.44 -28.34 10.90
N ILE A 568 2.70 -28.00 10.83
CA ILE A 568 3.37 -27.43 9.66
C ILE A 568 4.54 -28.32 9.32
N ASP A 569 4.52 -28.92 8.13
CA ASP A 569 5.59 -29.78 7.63
C ASP A 569 5.99 -29.30 6.22
N ILE A 570 7.20 -28.76 6.10
CA ILE A 570 7.75 -28.20 4.86
C ILE A 570 9.00 -29.00 4.49
N VAL A 571 8.98 -29.61 3.30
CA VAL A 571 10.09 -30.41 2.76
C VAL A 571 10.80 -29.60 1.69
N GLU A 572 12.12 -29.46 1.84
CA GLU A 572 13.00 -28.71 0.93
C GLU A 572 12.43 -27.31 0.58
N GLY A 573 12.05 -26.57 1.63
CA GLY A 573 11.56 -25.21 1.53
C GLY A 573 12.65 -24.24 1.08
N ARG A 574 12.27 -23.24 0.24
CA ARG A 574 13.16 -22.20 -0.28
C ARG A 574 12.58 -20.82 0.04
N HIS A 575 13.44 -19.82 0.16
CA HIS A 575 12.98 -18.45 0.41
C HIS A 575 12.56 -17.77 -0.90
N PRO A 576 11.29 -17.43 -1.10
CA PRO A 576 10.77 -16.98 -2.41
C PRO A 576 11.44 -15.70 -2.93
N VAL A 577 11.85 -14.81 -2.03
CA VAL A 577 12.44 -13.51 -2.41
C VAL A 577 13.95 -13.65 -2.62
N ILE A 578 14.68 -14.29 -1.66
CA ILE A 578 16.14 -14.44 -1.76
C ILE A 578 16.52 -15.28 -2.98
N GLU A 579 15.78 -16.36 -3.26
CA GLU A 579 16.00 -17.20 -4.45
C GLU A 579 16.02 -16.38 -5.76
N LYS A 580 15.24 -15.29 -5.82
CA LYS A 580 15.16 -14.40 -7.00
C LYS A 580 16.21 -13.28 -7.04
N GLN A 581 16.99 -13.13 -5.97
CA GLN A 581 18.05 -12.14 -5.89
C GLN A 581 19.45 -12.76 -5.99
N LEU A 582 19.53 -14.09 -5.98
CA LEU A 582 20.80 -14.79 -6.15
C LEU A 582 21.40 -14.53 -7.53
N PRO A 583 22.75 -14.42 -7.63
CA PRO A 583 23.43 -14.31 -8.90
C PRO A 583 23.14 -15.51 -9.82
N PRO A 584 23.21 -15.34 -11.15
CA PRO A 584 23.06 -16.45 -12.08
C PRO A 584 24.07 -17.58 -11.80
N GLY A 585 23.55 -18.81 -11.64
CA GLY A 585 24.37 -20.00 -11.34
C GLY A 585 24.43 -20.35 -9.85
N GLU A 586 23.99 -19.50 -8.96
CA GLU A 586 23.80 -19.83 -7.55
C GLU A 586 22.37 -20.31 -7.27
N SER A 587 22.23 -21.35 -6.45
CA SER A 587 20.95 -21.88 -6.03
C SER A 587 20.75 -21.68 -4.53
N TYR A 588 19.51 -21.42 -4.12
CA TYR A 588 19.15 -21.37 -2.71
C TYR A 588 19.24 -22.75 -2.07
N ILE A 589 19.81 -22.84 -0.88
CA ILE A 589 19.91 -24.11 -0.14
C ILE A 589 18.56 -24.33 0.58
N ALA A 590 17.84 -25.33 0.09
CA ALA A 590 16.54 -25.69 0.64
C ALA A 590 16.63 -26.38 2.00
N ASN A 591 15.62 -26.18 2.85
CA ASN A 591 15.60 -26.69 4.23
C ASN A 591 14.24 -27.28 4.60
N ASN A 592 14.28 -28.29 5.48
CA ASN A 592 13.08 -28.91 6.05
C ASN A 592 12.70 -28.17 7.36
N VAL A 593 11.39 -27.99 7.57
CA VAL A 593 10.86 -27.40 8.80
C VAL A 593 9.62 -28.17 9.21
N THR A 594 9.64 -28.79 10.39
CA THR A 594 8.50 -29.47 10.99
C THR A 594 8.14 -28.83 12.30
N LEU A 595 6.89 -28.38 12.49
CA LEU A 595 6.34 -27.80 13.72
C LEU A 595 4.99 -28.43 14.01
N GLY A 596 4.76 -28.78 15.28
CA GLY A 596 3.50 -29.34 15.74
C GLY A 596 3.28 -29.07 17.24
N ASN A 597 2.05 -28.86 17.65
CA ASN A 597 1.73 -28.44 19.02
C ASN A 597 2.04 -29.51 20.08
N GLU A 598 2.09 -30.79 19.69
CA GLU A 598 2.30 -31.90 20.62
C GLU A 598 3.70 -32.50 20.56
N SER A 599 4.37 -32.39 19.41
CA SER A 599 5.68 -33.01 19.20
C SER A 599 6.82 -32.03 19.24
N GLN A 600 6.92 -31.15 18.27
CA GLN A 600 7.96 -30.16 18.08
C GLN A 600 7.33 -28.76 17.98
N GLN A 601 6.99 -28.20 19.14
CA GLN A 601 6.32 -26.92 19.25
C GLN A 601 7.30 -25.77 18.96
N ILE A 602 8.51 -25.87 19.53
CA ILE A 602 9.53 -24.83 19.47
C ILE A 602 10.81 -25.39 18.82
N MET A 603 11.23 -24.78 17.74
CA MET A 603 12.54 -25.03 17.12
C MET A 603 13.52 -23.97 17.60
N MET A 604 14.47 -24.38 18.43
CA MET A 604 15.59 -23.55 18.86
C MET A 604 16.69 -23.62 17.79
N ILE A 605 16.99 -22.48 17.12
CA ILE A 605 17.92 -22.44 15.99
C ILE A 605 19.16 -21.66 16.37
N THR A 606 20.30 -22.37 16.52
CA THR A 606 21.58 -21.75 16.81
C THR A 606 22.49 -21.69 15.57
N GLY A 607 23.59 -21.01 15.65
CA GLY A 607 24.57 -20.88 14.55
C GLY A 607 25.11 -19.45 14.41
N PRO A 608 26.17 -19.27 13.63
CA PRO A 608 26.83 -17.97 13.46
C PRO A 608 25.95 -16.97 12.71
N ASN A 609 26.32 -15.69 12.80
CA ASN A 609 25.78 -14.65 11.95
C ASN A 609 26.13 -14.96 10.49
N MET A 610 25.28 -14.54 9.56
CA MET A 610 25.38 -14.83 8.11
C MET A 610 25.13 -16.30 7.71
N ALA A 611 24.90 -17.22 8.65
CA ALA A 611 24.57 -18.60 8.33
C ALA A 611 23.18 -18.77 7.68
N GLY A 612 22.29 -17.80 7.82
CA GLY A 612 20.96 -17.82 7.20
C GLY A 612 19.81 -18.12 8.16
N LYS A 613 20.00 -18.00 9.48
CA LYS A 613 18.94 -18.20 10.49
C LYS A 613 17.71 -17.36 10.22
N SER A 614 17.88 -16.04 10.11
CA SER A 614 16.79 -15.08 9.83
C SER A 614 16.08 -15.35 8.49
N ALA A 615 16.82 -15.79 7.48
CA ALA A 615 16.27 -16.19 6.18
C ALA A 615 15.37 -17.44 6.31
N LEU A 616 15.76 -18.42 7.13
CA LEU A 616 14.97 -19.63 7.39
C LEU A 616 13.67 -19.31 8.13
N LEU A 617 13.71 -18.43 9.14
CA LEU A 617 12.52 -17.98 9.86
C LEU A 617 11.53 -17.32 8.88
N ARG A 618 12.01 -16.32 8.15
CA ARG A 618 11.18 -15.61 7.16
C ARG A 618 10.64 -16.55 6.07
N GLN A 619 11.48 -17.46 5.54
CA GLN A 619 11.08 -18.50 4.58
C GLN A 619 9.85 -19.27 5.06
N THR A 620 9.86 -19.75 6.30
CA THR A 620 8.76 -20.54 6.88
C THR A 620 7.47 -19.73 6.93
N ALA A 621 7.53 -18.49 7.45
CA ALA A 621 6.36 -17.63 7.50
C ALA A 621 5.83 -17.26 6.10
N LEU A 622 6.72 -17.00 5.12
CA LEU A 622 6.32 -16.68 3.76
C LEU A 622 5.67 -17.87 3.05
N ILE A 623 6.17 -19.09 3.26
CA ILE A 623 5.56 -20.33 2.71
C ILE A 623 4.16 -20.52 3.28
N VAL A 624 3.98 -20.38 4.61
CA VAL A 624 2.66 -20.47 5.25
C VAL A 624 1.71 -19.40 4.72
N LEU A 625 2.18 -18.16 4.60
CA LEU A 625 1.39 -17.06 4.07
C LEU A 625 0.99 -17.30 2.60
N MET A 626 1.93 -17.74 1.75
CA MET A 626 1.65 -18.08 0.35
C MET A 626 0.61 -19.20 0.25
N ALA A 627 0.70 -20.23 1.07
CA ALA A 627 -0.32 -21.29 1.11
C ALA A 627 -1.69 -20.72 1.48
N GLN A 628 -1.78 -19.85 2.49
CA GLN A 628 -3.06 -19.29 2.97
C GLN A 628 -3.64 -18.17 2.09
N ILE A 629 -2.87 -17.60 1.16
CA ILE A 629 -3.46 -16.79 0.08
C ILE A 629 -3.95 -17.60 -1.12
N GLY A 630 -3.65 -18.93 -1.16
CA GLY A 630 -4.02 -19.83 -2.23
C GLY A 630 -3.00 -19.89 -3.38
N CYS A 631 -1.73 -19.58 -3.09
CA CYS A 631 -0.61 -19.70 -4.02
C CYS A 631 0.13 -21.03 -3.80
N PHE A 632 0.71 -21.61 -4.85
CA PHE A 632 1.69 -22.68 -4.70
C PHE A 632 2.96 -22.16 -4.02
N VAL A 633 3.70 -23.03 -3.37
CA VAL A 633 4.79 -22.67 -2.46
C VAL A 633 6.15 -23.16 -2.96
N PRO A 634 7.24 -22.44 -2.64
CA PRO A 634 8.61 -22.84 -2.96
C PRO A 634 9.11 -23.98 -2.05
N ALA A 635 8.54 -25.14 -2.17
CA ALA A 635 8.92 -26.36 -1.45
C ALA A 635 8.66 -27.59 -2.32
N ASP A 636 9.33 -28.71 -2.05
CA ASP A 636 9.03 -29.97 -2.74
C ASP A 636 7.70 -30.54 -2.30
N ALA A 637 7.40 -30.44 -1.00
CA ALA A 637 6.10 -30.72 -0.42
C ALA A 637 5.86 -29.79 0.77
N ALA A 638 4.59 -29.44 1.02
CA ALA A 638 4.21 -28.68 2.20
C ALA A 638 2.83 -29.10 2.70
N LYS A 639 2.77 -29.51 3.96
CA LYS A 639 1.54 -29.71 4.72
C LYS A 639 1.38 -28.56 5.69
N ILE A 640 0.31 -27.78 5.55
CA ILE A 640 0.11 -26.55 6.31
C ILE A 640 -1.24 -26.64 7.05
N GLY A 641 -1.18 -26.87 8.36
CA GLY A 641 -2.32 -26.62 9.24
C GLY A 641 -2.60 -25.13 9.34
N ILE A 642 -3.86 -24.74 9.31
CA ILE A 642 -4.28 -23.33 9.32
C ILE A 642 -3.64 -22.56 10.49
N VAL A 643 -3.01 -21.45 10.15
CA VAL A 643 -2.47 -20.47 11.08
C VAL A 643 -3.43 -19.27 11.14
N ASP A 644 -3.72 -18.81 12.35
CA ASP A 644 -4.63 -17.67 12.56
C ASP A 644 -3.90 -16.34 12.81
N LYS A 645 -2.64 -16.41 13.24
CA LYS A 645 -1.78 -15.25 13.52
C LYS A 645 -0.33 -15.59 13.18
N ILE A 646 0.34 -14.67 12.51
CA ILE A 646 1.78 -14.74 12.28
C ILE A 646 2.40 -13.54 12.97
N PHE A 647 3.36 -13.80 13.85
CA PHE A 647 4.10 -12.78 14.57
C PHE A 647 5.58 -12.89 14.30
N THR A 648 6.22 -11.77 14.06
CA THR A 648 7.65 -11.73 13.83
C THR A 648 8.33 -10.68 14.71
N ARG A 649 9.39 -11.07 15.35
CA ARG A 649 10.38 -10.18 15.95
C ARG A 649 11.72 -10.49 15.30
N VAL A 650 12.09 -9.73 14.28
CA VAL A 650 13.28 -9.95 13.45
C VAL A 650 14.05 -8.65 13.30
N GLY A 651 15.35 -8.67 13.66
CA GLY A 651 16.28 -7.55 13.49
C GLY A 651 16.08 -6.39 14.49
N ALA A 652 17.08 -5.52 14.62
CA ALA A 652 16.99 -4.27 15.37
C ALA A 652 16.38 -3.18 14.45
N SER A 653 15.21 -2.66 14.78
CA SER A 653 14.69 -1.47 14.15
C SER A 653 14.97 -0.26 15.05
N ASP A 654 15.96 0.53 14.67
CA ASP A 654 16.23 1.81 15.35
C ASP A 654 15.10 2.79 15.01
N ASN A 655 14.25 3.07 15.98
CA ASN A 655 13.24 4.11 15.84
C ASN A 655 13.73 5.41 16.52
N ILE A 656 14.79 5.97 15.95
CA ILE A 656 15.45 7.20 16.44
C ILE A 656 14.45 8.37 16.54
N SER A 657 13.41 8.36 15.72
CA SER A 657 12.43 9.44 15.65
C SER A 657 11.52 9.56 16.89
N LEU A 658 11.38 8.51 17.70
CA LEU A 658 10.56 8.50 18.91
C LEU A 658 11.40 8.57 20.21
N GLY A 659 12.74 8.54 20.12
CA GLY A 659 13.64 8.58 21.28
C GLY A 659 13.54 7.35 22.18
N GLU A 660 12.93 6.25 21.73
CA GLU A 660 12.85 5.00 22.45
C GLU A 660 14.15 4.19 22.30
N SER A 661 14.62 3.56 23.37
CA SER A 661 15.74 2.63 23.33
C SER A 661 15.38 1.42 22.45
N THR A 662 16.33 0.92 21.65
CA THR A 662 16.17 -0.30 20.83
C THR A 662 15.66 -1.49 21.63
N PHE A 663 16.11 -1.63 22.87
CA PHE A 663 15.67 -2.68 23.79
C PHE A 663 14.19 -2.48 24.22
N MET A 664 13.74 -1.23 24.46
CA MET A 664 12.34 -0.96 24.79
C MET A 664 11.41 -1.29 23.63
N VAL A 665 11.79 -0.96 22.40
CA VAL A 665 11.05 -1.34 21.21
C VAL A 665 10.94 -2.87 21.10
N GLU A 666 12.05 -3.56 21.32
CA GLU A 666 12.11 -5.03 21.33
C GLU A 666 11.16 -5.64 22.37
N MET A 667 11.15 -5.11 23.57
CA MET A 667 10.27 -5.60 24.64
C MET A 667 8.79 -5.27 24.36
N ASN A 668 8.48 -4.14 23.80
CA ASN A 668 7.12 -3.78 23.38
C ASN A 668 6.60 -4.73 22.29
N GLU A 669 7.43 -5.08 21.30
CA GLU A 669 7.09 -6.06 20.27
C GLU A 669 6.85 -7.45 20.88
N ALA A 670 7.77 -7.91 21.73
CA ALA A 670 7.64 -9.19 22.44
C ALA A 670 6.37 -9.24 23.32
N ALA A 671 6.10 -8.18 24.08
CA ALA A 671 4.89 -8.07 24.89
C ALA A 671 3.61 -8.12 24.05
N SER A 672 3.59 -7.42 22.90
CA SER A 672 2.46 -7.47 21.96
C SER A 672 2.23 -8.89 21.45
N ILE A 673 3.28 -9.63 21.12
CA ILE A 673 3.20 -11.02 20.67
C ILE A 673 2.62 -11.89 21.79
N LEU A 674 3.25 -11.89 22.98
CA LEU A 674 2.91 -12.77 24.09
C LEU A 674 1.46 -12.59 24.59
N ASN A 675 0.97 -11.35 24.60
CA ASN A 675 -0.40 -11.04 25.01
C ASN A 675 -1.47 -11.43 23.96
N ASN A 676 -1.06 -11.74 22.74
CA ASN A 676 -1.98 -12.04 21.62
C ASN A 676 -1.85 -13.46 21.07
N LEU A 677 -1.15 -14.36 21.72
CA LEU A 677 -0.96 -15.75 21.29
C LEU A 677 -2.29 -16.52 21.21
N SER A 678 -2.32 -17.52 20.34
CA SER A 678 -3.38 -18.54 20.20
C SER A 678 -2.76 -19.90 19.90
N GLU A 679 -3.56 -20.95 19.95
CA GLU A 679 -3.13 -22.31 19.62
C GLU A 679 -2.59 -22.44 18.18
N ARG A 680 -3.15 -21.64 17.26
CA ARG A 680 -2.80 -21.65 15.83
C ARG A 680 -1.76 -20.59 15.45
N SER A 681 -1.19 -19.88 16.41
CA SER A 681 -0.17 -18.85 16.14
C SER A 681 1.13 -19.47 15.65
N LEU A 682 1.76 -18.79 14.69
CA LEU A 682 3.14 -18.99 14.27
C LEU A 682 3.98 -17.80 14.72
N VAL A 683 5.01 -18.05 15.54
CA VAL A 683 5.85 -17.01 16.14
C VAL A 683 7.30 -17.16 15.66
N LEU A 684 7.90 -16.06 15.27
CA LEU A 684 9.29 -16.00 14.84
C LEU A 684 10.06 -15.00 15.72
N PHE A 685 10.97 -15.51 16.53
CA PHE A 685 11.90 -14.70 17.30
C PHE A 685 13.30 -14.82 16.69
N ASP A 686 13.91 -13.68 16.38
CA ASP A 686 15.28 -13.62 15.87
C ASP A 686 16.12 -12.73 16.78
N GLU A 687 17.08 -13.35 17.46
CA GLU A 687 18.07 -12.69 18.31
C GLU A 687 17.46 -11.84 19.44
N LEU A 688 16.41 -12.33 20.09
CA LEU A 688 15.75 -11.66 21.22
C LEU A 688 16.69 -11.55 22.44
N GLY A 689 16.72 -10.38 23.08
CA GLY A 689 17.53 -10.10 24.28
C GLY A 689 18.89 -9.45 24.00
N ARG A 690 19.21 -9.09 22.75
CA ARG A 690 20.52 -8.47 22.39
C ARG A 690 20.69 -7.03 22.87
N GLY A 691 19.61 -6.33 23.14
CA GLY A 691 19.62 -4.90 23.50
C GLY A 691 20.03 -4.59 24.95
N THR A 692 20.37 -5.60 25.74
CA THR A 692 20.71 -5.47 27.16
C THR A 692 21.96 -6.30 27.56
N SER A 693 22.25 -6.44 28.86
CA SER A 693 23.34 -7.29 29.32
C SER A 693 23.11 -8.77 28.95
N THR A 694 24.17 -9.52 28.69
CA THR A 694 24.08 -10.92 28.24
C THR A 694 23.19 -11.76 29.14
N TYR A 695 23.35 -11.65 30.47
CA TYR A 695 22.60 -12.44 31.43
C TYR A 695 21.11 -12.04 31.50
N ASP A 696 20.80 -10.74 31.45
CA ASP A 696 19.42 -10.27 31.38
C ASP A 696 18.76 -10.78 30.09
N GLY A 697 19.48 -10.68 28.96
CA GLY A 697 19.02 -11.16 27.65
C GLY A 697 18.70 -12.65 27.64
N ILE A 698 19.60 -13.50 28.17
CA ILE A 698 19.38 -14.94 28.32
C ILE A 698 18.19 -15.22 29.24
N SER A 699 18.10 -14.55 30.38
CA SER A 699 17.02 -14.76 31.38
C SER A 699 15.65 -14.43 30.76
N ILE A 700 15.55 -13.32 30.04
CA ILE A 700 14.31 -12.92 29.34
C ILE A 700 13.96 -13.93 28.25
N ALA A 701 14.92 -14.31 27.40
CA ALA A 701 14.69 -15.25 26.32
C ALA A 701 14.26 -16.62 26.85
N TRP A 702 14.91 -17.13 27.89
CA TRP A 702 14.53 -18.37 28.56
C TRP A 702 13.09 -18.33 29.09
N SER A 703 12.77 -17.29 29.87
CA SER A 703 11.43 -17.13 30.46
C SER A 703 10.33 -17.01 29.39
N ILE A 704 10.62 -16.37 28.27
CA ILE A 704 9.66 -16.29 27.15
C ILE A 704 9.42 -17.64 26.49
N VAL A 705 10.47 -18.40 26.21
CA VAL A 705 10.36 -19.74 25.64
C VAL A 705 9.61 -20.68 26.58
N GLU A 706 9.93 -20.66 27.87
CA GLU A 706 9.25 -21.43 28.90
C GLU A 706 7.79 -21.05 29.01
N TYR A 707 7.47 -19.76 29.02
CA TYR A 707 6.09 -19.26 29.03
C TYR A 707 5.27 -19.77 27.85
N ILE A 708 5.85 -19.77 26.63
CA ILE A 708 5.16 -20.27 25.42
C ILE A 708 4.99 -21.79 25.49
N HIS A 709 5.99 -22.51 26.02
CA HIS A 709 5.94 -23.97 26.14
C HIS A 709 4.93 -24.43 27.20
N GLU A 710 4.96 -23.84 28.40
CA GLU A 710 4.16 -24.26 29.55
C GLU A 710 2.76 -23.66 29.61
N ASN A 711 2.39 -22.77 28.65
CA ASN A 711 1.10 -22.11 28.68
C ASN A 711 -0.07 -23.12 28.55
N PRO A 712 -0.99 -23.19 29.55
CA PRO A 712 -2.06 -24.21 29.56
C PRO A 712 -3.17 -23.95 28.51
N ARG A 713 -3.18 -22.77 27.88
CA ARG A 713 -4.25 -22.36 26.94
C ARG A 713 -3.87 -22.54 25.49
N PHE A 714 -2.57 -22.50 25.17
CA PHE A 714 -2.10 -22.57 23.79
C PHE A 714 -0.64 -23.00 23.71
N HIS A 715 -0.33 -23.82 22.73
CA HIS A 715 1.02 -24.24 22.39
C HIS A 715 1.40 -23.63 21.03
N ALA A 716 1.71 -22.32 21.01
CA ALA A 716 2.04 -21.61 19.77
C ALA A 716 3.29 -22.19 19.11
N LYS A 717 3.24 -22.46 17.81
CA LYS A 717 4.38 -22.91 17.01
C LYS A 717 5.41 -21.81 16.92
N THR A 718 6.66 -22.10 17.33
CA THR A 718 7.69 -21.08 17.47
C THR A 718 9.00 -21.48 16.82
N LEU A 719 9.56 -20.59 16.01
CA LEU A 719 10.93 -20.63 15.53
C LEU A 719 11.73 -19.58 16.31
N PHE A 720 12.72 -20.01 17.05
CA PHE A 720 13.52 -19.14 17.91
C PHE A 720 14.99 -19.19 17.49
N ALA A 721 15.45 -18.19 16.74
CA ALA A 721 16.86 -18.06 16.37
C ALA A 721 17.62 -17.28 17.46
N THR A 722 18.74 -17.81 17.90
CA THR A 722 19.52 -17.20 18.98
C THR A 722 21.02 -17.44 18.81
N HIS A 723 21.81 -16.61 19.50
CA HIS A 723 23.24 -16.81 19.72
C HIS A 723 23.56 -17.36 21.13
N TYR A 724 22.53 -17.43 21.99
CA TYR A 724 22.69 -17.94 23.33
C TYR A 724 22.71 -19.46 23.32
N HIS A 725 23.90 -20.06 23.44
CA HIS A 725 24.09 -21.52 23.45
C HIS A 725 23.45 -22.17 24.68
N GLU A 726 23.33 -21.41 25.74
CA GLU A 726 22.71 -21.83 27.03
C GLU A 726 21.25 -22.25 26.82
N LEU A 727 20.53 -21.65 25.88
CA LEU A 727 19.16 -22.02 25.57
C LEU A 727 19.02 -23.43 24.95
N ASN A 728 20.12 -24.03 24.47
CA ASN A 728 20.11 -25.43 24.02
C ASN A 728 19.79 -26.42 25.13
N GLU A 729 20.08 -26.06 26.38
CA GLU A 729 19.79 -26.91 27.56
C GLU A 729 18.28 -27.08 27.77
N MET A 730 17.45 -26.16 27.30
CA MET A 730 16.00 -26.25 27.40
C MET A 730 15.42 -27.51 26.76
N ALA A 731 15.99 -27.97 25.66
CA ALA A 731 15.54 -29.20 25.00
C ALA A 731 15.74 -30.47 25.83
N LYS A 732 16.62 -30.44 26.84
CA LYS A 732 16.78 -31.56 27.78
C LYS A 732 15.65 -31.63 28.80
N THR A 733 15.09 -30.48 29.16
CA THR A 733 14.06 -30.35 30.20
C THR A 733 12.63 -30.33 29.60
N PHE A 734 12.46 -29.66 28.46
CA PHE A 734 11.16 -29.43 27.85
C PHE A 734 10.97 -30.28 26.59
N LYS A 735 10.03 -31.23 26.62
CA LYS A 735 9.86 -32.29 25.61
C LYS A 735 9.46 -31.79 24.22
N ARG A 736 8.81 -30.60 24.09
CA ARG A 736 8.36 -30.04 22.83
C ARG A 736 9.31 -28.99 22.26
N ILE A 737 10.54 -28.87 22.83
CA ILE A 737 11.60 -28.04 22.32
C ILE A 737 12.62 -28.93 21.60
N ALA A 738 12.98 -28.60 20.37
CA ALA A 738 14.01 -29.29 19.63
C ALA A 738 15.11 -28.31 19.18
N ASN A 739 16.37 -28.72 19.35
CA ASN A 739 17.52 -27.93 18.97
C ASN A 739 17.94 -28.23 17.55
N PHE A 740 18.23 -27.15 16.82
CA PHE A 740 18.77 -27.18 15.47
C PHE A 740 19.92 -26.20 15.34
N ASN A 741 20.80 -26.47 14.40
CA ASN A 741 21.83 -25.52 14.03
C ASN A 741 21.90 -25.36 12.49
N VAL A 742 22.30 -24.16 12.05
CA VAL A 742 22.60 -23.94 10.64
C VAL A 742 24.07 -24.30 10.41
N SER A 743 24.28 -25.36 9.64
CA SER A 743 25.59 -26.00 9.48
C SER A 743 26.61 -25.10 8.81
N VAL A 744 27.82 -25.17 9.36
CA VAL A 744 29.02 -24.49 8.90
C VAL A 744 30.15 -25.51 8.84
N ARG A 745 30.98 -25.48 7.82
CA ARG A 745 32.17 -26.35 7.71
C ARG A 745 33.40 -25.48 7.63
N GLU A 746 34.43 -25.84 8.37
CA GLU A 746 35.74 -25.26 8.24
C GLU A 746 36.58 -26.12 7.23
N ILE A 747 37.08 -25.50 6.18
CA ILE A 747 37.88 -26.08 5.15
C ILE A 747 39.13 -25.22 4.98
N ASP A 748 40.33 -25.75 5.25
CA ASP A 748 41.61 -25.04 5.13
C ASP A 748 41.67 -23.72 5.91
N GLY A 749 41.10 -23.68 7.14
CA GLY A 749 41.03 -22.48 7.97
C GLY A 749 40.09 -21.39 7.43
N LYS A 750 39.21 -21.73 6.48
CA LYS A 750 38.13 -20.89 5.97
C LYS A 750 36.78 -21.48 6.36
N VAL A 751 35.93 -20.62 6.89
CA VAL A 751 34.57 -21.00 7.25
C VAL A 751 33.68 -20.92 6.00
N VAL A 752 33.07 -22.06 5.65
CA VAL A 752 32.09 -22.18 4.55
C VAL A 752 30.70 -22.38 5.16
N PHE A 753 29.80 -21.44 4.90
CA PHE A 753 28.41 -21.51 5.34
C PHE A 753 27.65 -22.48 4.43
N LEU A 754 27.30 -23.65 4.94
CA LEU A 754 26.52 -24.64 4.18
C LEU A 754 25.05 -24.28 4.11
N ARG A 755 24.56 -23.41 5.00
CA ARG A 755 23.18 -22.92 5.07
C ARG A 755 22.13 -24.04 5.18
N LYS A 756 22.51 -25.24 5.58
CA LYS A 756 21.64 -26.39 5.80
C LYS A 756 21.31 -26.53 7.28
N LEU A 757 20.03 -26.64 7.59
CA LEU A 757 19.54 -26.91 8.94
C LEU A 757 19.81 -28.36 9.32
N VAL A 758 20.40 -28.59 10.50
CA VAL A 758 20.75 -29.90 11.02
C VAL A 758 20.28 -29.99 12.48
N GLU A 759 19.81 -31.15 12.91
CA GLU A 759 19.44 -31.40 14.32
C GLU A 759 20.63 -31.27 15.24
N GLY A 760 20.40 -30.79 16.44
CA GLY A 760 21.39 -30.56 17.49
C GLY A 760 21.81 -29.09 17.63
N GLY A 761 22.34 -28.71 18.77
CA GLY A 761 22.83 -27.36 19.04
C GLY A 761 24.25 -27.14 18.48
N SER A 762 24.62 -25.89 18.21
CA SER A 762 26.02 -25.53 17.93
C SER A 762 26.75 -25.22 19.24
N GLU A 763 27.91 -25.81 19.46
CA GLU A 763 28.77 -25.59 20.63
C GLU A 763 29.83 -24.50 20.40
N HIS A 764 30.04 -24.05 19.15
CA HIS A 764 31.11 -23.11 18.80
C HIS A 764 30.58 -21.75 18.30
N SER A 765 31.24 -20.71 18.76
CA SER A 765 31.02 -19.34 18.27
C SER A 765 31.93 -19.05 17.06
N PHE A 766 31.37 -18.54 15.97
CA PHE A 766 32.12 -18.20 14.75
C PHE A 766 32.24 -16.66 14.54
N GLY A 767 31.94 -15.85 15.55
CA GLY A 767 31.94 -14.39 15.43
C GLY A 767 33.28 -13.80 14.98
N ILE A 768 34.39 -14.33 15.48
CA ILE A 768 35.76 -13.90 15.11
C ILE A 768 36.07 -14.28 13.65
N HIS A 769 35.59 -15.42 13.16
CA HIS A 769 35.72 -15.80 11.76
C HIS A 769 34.96 -14.86 10.82
N VAL A 770 33.79 -14.43 11.20
CA VAL A 770 32.99 -13.42 10.45
C VAL A 770 33.72 -12.07 10.45
N ALA A 771 34.31 -11.67 11.58
CA ALA A 771 35.12 -10.47 11.68
C ALA A 771 36.35 -10.50 10.74
N LYS A 772 36.99 -11.67 10.63
CA LYS A 772 38.07 -11.91 9.67
C LYS A 772 37.60 -11.76 8.21
N LEU A 773 36.45 -12.34 7.87
CA LEU A 773 35.83 -12.23 6.54
C LEU A 773 35.46 -10.78 6.20
N ALA A 774 35.04 -10.00 7.19
CA ALA A 774 34.74 -8.57 7.06
C ALA A 774 35.99 -7.69 6.87
N GLY A 775 37.20 -8.29 6.94
CA GLY A 775 38.43 -7.56 6.69
C GLY A 775 39.05 -6.89 7.92
N LEU A 776 38.68 -7.30 9.14
CA LEU A 776 39.37 -6.80 10.35
C LEU A 776 40.90 -7.07 10.29
N PRO A 777 41.74 -6.16 10.79
CA PRO A 777 43.18 -6.32 10.82
C PRO A 777 43.60 -7.65 11.48
N PRO A 778 44.52 -8.43 10.92
CA PRO A 778 44.92 -9.74 11.43
C PRO A 778 45.37 -9.77 12.90
N ALA A 779 46.00 -8.69 13.34
CA ALA A 779 46.45 -8.57 14.74
C ALA A 779 45.25 -8.54 15.72
N ILE A 780 44.14 -7.89 15.35
CA ILE A 780 42.92 -7.86 16.17
C ILE A 780 42.27 -9.24 16.18
N VAL A 781 42.22 -9.92 15.04
CA VAL A 781 41.64 -11.27 14.91
C VAL A 781 42.42 -12.28 15.76
N THR A 782 43.77 -12.23 15.73
CA THR A 782 44.63 -13.10 16.56
C THR A 782 44.38 -12.84 18.02
N ARG A 783 44.38 -11.59 18.46
CA ARG A 783 44.13 -11.24 19.87
C ARG A 783 42.73 -11.62 20.33
N ALA A 784 41.69 -11.45 19.47
CA ALA A 784 40.34 -11.87 19.78
C ALA A 784 40.24 -13.39 20.03
N ASN A 785 40.96 -14.23 19.24
CA ASN A 785 41.01 -15.67 19.45
C ASN A 785 41.69 -16.02 20.78
N GLU A 786 42.80 -15.37 21.16
CA GLU A 786 43.46 -15.58 22.47
C GLU A 786 42.52 -15.25 23.62
N VAL A 787 41.81 -14.13 23.53
CA VAL A 787 40.85 -13.71 24.58
C VAL A 787 39.68 -14.71 24.64
N LEU A 788 39.14 -15.15 23.49
CA LEU A 788 38.07 -16.16 23.46
C LEU A 788 38.47 -17.45 24.16
N HIS A 789 39.64 -18.01 23.80
CA HIS A 789 40.19 -19.22 24.45
C HIS A 789 40.35 -19.06 25.97
N HIS A 790 40.75 -17.88 26.42
CA HIS A 790 40.88 -17.61 27.85
C HIS A 790 39.51 -17.57 28.55
N LEU A 791 38.51 -16.96 27.93
CA LEU A 791 37.13 -16.90 28.48
C LEU A 791 36.44 -18.28 28.47
N GLU A 792 36.60 -19.07 27.40
CA GLU A 792 36.04 -20.42 27.31
C GLU A 792 36.70 -21.39 28.30
N SER A 793 38.00 -21.28 28.53
CA SER A 793 38.70 -22.08 29.50
C SER A 793 38.38 -21.71 30.96
N ALA A 794 38.01 -20.45 31.22
CA ALA A 794 37.56 -20.01 32.55
C ALA A 794 36.17 -20.55 32.89
N ASN A 795 35.28 -20.70 31.89
CA ASN A 795 33.91 -21.20 32.09
C ASN A 795 33.79 -22.75 32.07
N SER A 796 34.81 -23.49 31.63
CA SER A 796 34.72 -24.96 31.45
C SER A 796 35.08 -25.76 32.69
N LYS A 797 35.43 -25.15 33.81
CA LYS A 797 35.72 -25.83 35.11
C LYS A 797 34.66 -25.48 36.14
N ASP A 798 33.75 -26.41 36.41
CA ASP A 798 33.02 -26.62 37.67
C ASP A 798 31.63 -26.00 37.91
N ALA A 799 30.98 -25.27 36.98
CA ALA A 799 29.67 -24.69 37.32
C ALA A 799 28.45 -25.49 36.82
N ALA A 800 28.53 -26.13 35.65
CA ALA A 800 27.34 -26.78 35.03
C ALA A 800 27.02 -28.18 35.60
N ALA A 801 27.99 -28.92 36.05
CA ALA A 801 27.79 -30.30 36.52
C ALA A 801 27.26 -30.41 37.95
N GLN A 802 27.48 -29.44 38.80
CA GLN A 802 27.02 -29.44 40.19
C GLN A 802 25.58 -28.96 40.37
N CYS A 803 25.08 -28.07 39.55
CA CYS A 803 23.68 -27.56 39.64
C CYS A 803 22.62 -28.56 39.22
N LEU A 804 22.92 -29.49 38.29
CA LEU A 804 21.94 -30.46 37.79
C LEU A 804 21.74 -31.68 38.67
N SER A 805 22.72 -32.01 39.56
CA SER A 805 22.60 -33.13 40.51
C SER A 805 21.83 -32.80 41.78
N GLU A 806 21.55 -31.54 42.07
CA GLU A 806 20.82 -31.11 43.25
C GLU A 806 19.34 -30.81 43.03
N MET A 807 18.83 -30.92 41.78
CA MET A 807 17.44 -30.61 41.42
C MET A 807 16.44 -31.78 41.53
N ASP A 808 16.89 -33.01 41.86
CA ASP A 808 16.00 -34.20 41.84
C ASP A 808 15.38 -34.55 43.21
N GLU A 809 15.60 -33.81 44.28
CA GLU A 809 14.99 -34.09 45.61
C GLU A 809 14.46 -32.84 46.30
N ASP A 810 13.44 -32.14 45.79
CA ASP A 810 12.40 -31.56 46.66
C ASP A 810 11.29 -30.83 45.81
N SER A 811 10.22 -31.54 45.58
CA SER A 811 8.98 -30.97 45.02
C SER A 811 8.23 -30.19 46.10
N GLY A 812 8.29 -28.86 46.07
CA GLY A 812 7.29 -28.06 46.74
C GLY A 812 7.73 -26.87 47.62
N LYS A 813 8.48 -25.94 47.09
CA LYS A 813 8.47 -24.53 47.53
C LYS A 813 9.23 -23.70 46.52
N GLY A 814 8.70 -22.50 46.14
CA GLY A 814 9.26 -21.64 45.13
C GLY A 814 10.78 -21.47 45.23
N VAL A 815 11.52 -22.04 44.32
CA VAL A 815 12.98 -21.97 44.26
C VAL A 815 13.33 -20.68 43.54
N GLN A 816 13.85 -19.75 44.29
CA GLN A 816 14.58 -18.60 43.77
C GLN A 816 15.93 -19.14 43.22
N LEU A 817 16.03 -19.27 41.90
CA LEU A 817 17.24 -19.67 41.20
C LEU A 817 18.32 -18.60 41.39
N SER A 818 19.27 -18.89 42.28
CA SER A 818 20.51 -18.14 42.40
C SER A 818 21.51 -18.68 41.36
N PHE A 819 21.48 -18.21 40.15
CA PHE A 819 22.29 -18.76 39.03
C PHE A 819 23.64 -18.07 38.83
N PHE A 820 24.03 -17.08 39.63
CA PHE A 820 25.35 -16.43 39.50
C PHE A 820 25.91 -16.02 40.85
N GLN A 821 26.97 -16.70 41.27
CA GLN A 821 27.98 -16.08 42.13
C GLN A 821 28.81 -15.15 41.25
N LEU A 822 28.52 -13.86 41.29
CA LEU A 822 29.52 -12.86 40.98
C LEU A 822 30.61 -13.03 42.04
N ASP A 823 31.78 -13.51 41.63
CA ASP A 823 32.99 -13.39 42.46
C ASP A 823 33.37 -11.91 42.51
N ASP A 824 32.68 -11.18 43.36
CA ASP A 824 33.10 -9.87 43.80
C ASP A 824 34.35 -10.09 44.68
N PRO A 825 35.52 -9.62 44.25
CA PRO A 825 36.77 -9.81 45.01
C PRO A 825 36.66 -9.36 46.47
N VAL A 826 35.84 -8.35 46.73
CA VAL A 826 35.60 -7.79 48.07
C VAL A 826 34.70 -8.70 48.92
N LEU A 827 33.62 -9.24 48.30
CA LEU A 827 32.75 -10.21 48.97
C LEU A 827 33.50 -11.53 49.24
N SER A 828 34.38 -11.97 48.34
CA SER A 828 35.27 -13.11 48.57
C SER A 828 36.23 -12.85 49.72
N GLN A 829 36.84 -11.66 49.78
CA GLN A 829 37.76 -11.28 50.86
C GLN A 829 37.05 -11.14 52.20
N VAL A 830 35.84 -10.61 52.25
CA VAL A 830 34.96 -10.54 53.44
C VAL A 830 34.57 -11.93 53.89
N ARG A 831 34.19 -12.83 52.97
CA ARG A 831 33.86 -14.21 53.25
C ARG A 831 35.05 -14.94 53.89
N ASP A 832 36.24 -14.83 53.31
CA ASP A 832 37.44 -15.50 53.74
C ASP A 832 37.89 -14.95 55.11
N GLU A 833 37.74 -13.66 55.33
CA GLU A 833 38.05 -13.06 56.65
C GLU A 833 37.07 -13.51 57.75
N ILE A 834 35.79 -13.72 57.40
CA ILE A 834 34.78 -14.28 58.33
C ILE A 834 35.06 -15.77 58.64
N LEU A 835 35.35 -16.57 57.62
CA LEU A 835 35.59 -18.01 57.74
C LEU A 835 36.90 -18.31 58.50
N ASN A 836 37.91 -17.50 58.36
CA ASN A 836 39.19 -17.65 59.04
C ASN A 836 39.17 -17.11 60.50
N THR A 837 38.05 -16.56 60.94
CA THR A 837 37.92 -15.99 62.26
C THR A 837 37.42 -17.05 63.30
N ASP A 838 38.25 -17.44 64.21
CA ASP A 838 37.86 -18.36 65.31
C ASP A 838 37.07 -17.63 66.43
N ILE A 839 35.73 -17.68 66.22
CA ILE A 839 34.76 -16.98 67.13
C ILE A 839 34.84 -17.42 68.56
N ASN A 840 35.25 -18.66 68.87
CA ASN A 840 35.25 -19.22 70.23
C ASN A 840 36.42 -18.71 71.09
N ASN A 841 37.45 -18.15 70.42
CA ASN A 841 38.62 -17.64 71.12
C ASN A 841 38.77 -16.11 71.12
N LEU A 842 37.75 -15.40 70.61
CA LEU A 842 37.71 -13.93 70.54
C LEU A 842 37.16 -13.33 71.85
N THR A 843 37.90 -12.36 72.40
CA THR A 843 37.33 -11.49 73.44
C THR A 843 36.29 -10.53 72.88
N PRO A 844 35.32 -10.02 73.66
CA PRO A 844 34.34 -9.07 73.13
C PRO A 844 34.92 -7.86 72.44
N MET A 845 36.04 -7.36 72.88
CA MET A 845 36.73 -6.21 72.28
C MET A 845 37.45 -6.60 71.00
N ALA A 846 38.01 -7.80 70.88
CA ALA A 846 38.65 -8.33 69.68
C ALA A 846 37.62 -8.64 68.60
N ALA A 847 36.44 -9.11 69.00
CA ALA A 847 35.30 -9.31 68.08
C ALA A 847 34.80 -7.98 67.48
N LEU A 848 34.72 -6.92 68.25
CA LEU A 848 34.33 -5.60 67.82
C LEU A 848 35.38 -4.98 66.87
N ASN A 849 36.63 -5.16 67.12
CA ASN A 849 37.71 -4.74 66.18
C ASN A 849 37.68 -5.52 64.90
N LYS A 850 37.44 -6.84 64.93
CA LYS A 850 37.35 -7.68 63.73
C LYS A 850 36.16 -7.31 62.86
N LEU A 851 35.03 -6.99 63.52
CA LEU A 851 33.85 -6.45 62.75
C LEU A 851 34.14 -5.08 62.12
N ASN A 852 34.92 -4.22 62.76
CA ASN A 852 35.35 -2.96 62.18
C ASN A 852 36.30 -3.15 60.98
N ASP A 853 37.20 -4.15 61.04
CA ASP A 853 38.11 -4.49 59.97
C ASP A 853 37.36 -5.00 58.76
N ILE A 854 36.37 -5.90 58.94
CA ILE A 854 35.48 -6.37 57.89
C ILE A 854 34.65 -5.21 57.28
N LYS A 855 34.17 -4.29 58.14
CA LYS A 855 33.46 -3.09 57.68
C LYS A 855 34.36 -2.13 56.91
N ALA A 856 35.64 -2.07 57.21
CA ALA A 856 36.59 -1.24 56.45
C ALA A 856 36.90 -1.78 55.06
N ILE A 857 36.92 -3.10 54.89
CA ILE A 857 37.05 -3.75 53.57
C ILE A 857 35.94 -3.30 52.63
N ILE A 858 34.68 -3.31 53.12
CA ILE A 858 33.47 -2.87 52.34
C ILE A 858 33.51 -1.35 52.07
N LYS A 859 34.01 -0.54 53.01
CA LYS A 859 34.08 0.92 52.85
C LYS A 859 35.17 1.40 51.88
N SER A 860 36.27 0.67 51.69
CA SER A 860 37.37 1.07 50.81
C SER A 860 36.96 1.12 49.34
N GLU A 861 35.98 0.35 48.94
CA GLU A 861 35.47 0.34 47.56
C GLU A 861 34.48 1.48 47.27
N ILE A 862 33.67 1.86 48.26
CA ILE A 862 32.77 2.98 48.13
C ILE A 862 33.57 4.29 47.87
N LEU A 863 34.74 4.42 48.47
CA LEU A 863 35.63 5.56 48.23
C LEU A 863 36.29 5.52 46.83
N HIS A 864 36.60 4.32 46.30
CA HIS A 864 37.18 4.19 44.95
C HIS A 864 36.18 4.49 43.84
N ILE A 865 34.89 4.14 44.01
CA ILE A 865 33.79 4.45 43.07
C ILE A 865 33.52 5.96 43.05
N PHE A 866 33.55 6.65 44.21
CA PHE A 866 33.38 8.11 44.27
C PHE A 866 34.57 8.90 43.67
N VAL A 867 35.81 8.39 43.73
CA VAL A 867 37.00 9.04 43.16
C VAL A 867 37.04 8.86 41.64
N LEU A 868 36.47 7.79 41.08
CA LEU A 868 36.33 7.57 39.61
C LEU A 868 35.22 8.39 39.00
N HIS A 869 34.12 8.66 39.70
CA HIS A 869 33.04 9.53 39.24
C HIS A 869 33.29 11.03 39.39
N GLY A 870 34.28 11.42 40.22
CA GLY A 870 34.68 12.83 40.42
C GLY A 870 35.70 13.38 39.41
N LYS A 871 36.13 12.59 38.42
CA LYS A 871 37.06 13.00 37.33
C LYS A 871 36.41 13.08 35.91
N LEU A 872 35.08 13.01 35.84
CA LEU A 872 34.31 13.23 34.64
C LEU A 872 33.20 14.27 34.92
N ASN A 873 33.61 15.48 35.23
CA ASN A 873 32.84 16.72 35.07
C ASN A 873 33.78 17.77 34.46
#